data_27802ec5f7141f5223feac551f783678
#
_entry.id   27802ec5f7141f5223feac551f783678
#
_cell.length_a   1.000
_cell.length_b   1.000
_cell.length_c   1.000
_cell.angle_alpha   90.00
_cell.angle_beta   90.00
_cell.angle_gamma   90.00
#
_symmetry.space_group_name_H-M   'P 1'
#
loop_
_entity.id
_entity.type
_entity.pdbx_description
1 polymer ?
#
loop_
_entity_poly.entity_id
_entity_poly.type
_entity_poly.pdbx_seq_one_letter_code
_entity_poly.pdbx_strand_id
1 'polypeptide(L)'
;MKVDAASRLVLQCGIVVAVAQAFTVGRSSRAFMAQHRRLGHDSATTSARTPSRGSRRPPAAAHADVALSSVAGSGGDGGGGSAVKAGEGVREKGRTQRIMEAMPSSKQAMGAGGSSTYQGLLRADAGWTALRNMKTGDDAGPAPTYVTESDTPLGAENPPAFDVVVCGGTLGIFVATALQMRGFRVGVVERGPLLGREQEWNISEAELEEMVEAEVLSKEDAEECVSIRFNPLRAGFKRAEGDPDAVDTFCPDVLNTGVKPSLLVDRARRRFEAKGGVVMEFTSIDGVSVRPDGVALSTSPSSPPGSKPPASGAGAGEEVTSRLVLDCMGNASPMVRQIRWGKKPEGVCLVVGSCARGYNPDTNKSGDIIYANNPILDKGDGVGVQYFWEAFPAGSGPGDRTTYMFAYMDADPRRTSLEDMMDDYWELLPQYQGVEIEDLEFQRVLFGFFPTYKRSPLPAEWDRVCQIGDASGMQSPLSFGGFACLTRHVKRISEALSEALEGDLLDKRSLGLVNAYQPSLTSTWMFQKSMSVGVGERVDANLIVDLLANNFKSMDKLGNPVLKPFLQDVVQFGPLARVLAGVTLDAPLSIPPLLLHVGIVPLADWIGHFFSMGLYSALHRLAGPWLRKRLPKMSKEDRYRSSRLLDAWEYGSGSDYRYEGPGST
;
A
#
# COMPACT_ATOMS: atom_id res chain seq x y z
N MET A 1 36.56 -27.07 -20.33
CA MET A 1 37.55 -25.97 -20.37
C MET A 1 37.38 -25.18 -19.09
N LYS A 2 38.38 -25.19 -18.19
CA LYS A 2 38.35 -24.39 -16.96
C LYS A 2 38.65 -22.95 -17.32
N VAL A 3 37.66 -22.08 -17.25
CA VAL A 3 37.84 -20.63 -17.37
C VAL A 3 38.40 -20.13 -16.07
N ASP A 4 39.56 -19.48 -16.14
CA ASP A 4 40.38 -19.05 -15.02
C ASP A 4 39.64 -17.97 -14.18
N ALA A 5 39.83 -17.98 -12.84
CA ALA A 5 39.23 -17.07 -11.90
C ALA A 5 39.52 -15.59 -12.20
N ALA A 6 40.67 -15.30 -12.82
CA ALA A 6 41.04 -13.96 -13.27
C ALA A 6 40.15 -13.43 -14.41
N SER A 7 39.75 -14.31 -15.34
CA SER A 7 38.84 -13.97 -16.46
C SER A 7 37.42 -13.71 -15.95
N ARG A 8 36.99 -14.35 -14.85
CA ARG A 8 35.70 -14.11 -14.20
C ARG A 8 35.68 -12.75 -13.47
N LEU A 9 36.79 -12.40 -12.81
CA LEU A 9 36.93 -11.11 -12.14
C LEU A 9 36.93 -9.95 -13.13
N VAL A 10 37.58 -10.11 -14.29
CA VAL A 10 37.62 -9.11 -15.37
C VAL A 10 36.23 -8.92 -16.00
N LEU A 11 35.44 -9.99 -16.17
CA LEU A 11 34.06 -9.90 -16.65
C LEU A 11 33.14 -9.20 -15.61
N GLN A 12 33.33 -9.48 -14.33
CA GLN A 12 32.60 -8.84 -13.23
C GLN A 12 32.96 -7.37 -13.08
N CYS A 13 34.24 -7.01 -13.17
CA CYS A 13 34.67 -5.61 -13.20
C CYS A 13 34.21 -4.90 -14.48
N GLY A 14 34.15 -5.59 -15.62
CA GLY A 14 33.66 -5.04 -16.88
C GLY A 14 32.19 -4.64 -16.85
N ILE A 15 31.32 -5.44 -16.21
CA ILE A 15 29.89 -5.11 -16.06
C ILE A 15 29.71 -3.95 -15.09
N VAL A 16 30.43 -3.93 -13.96
CA VAL A 16 30.38 -2.83 -12.98
C VAL A 16 30.96 -1.54 -13.59
N VAL A 17 32.03 -1.63 -14.38
CA VAL A 17 32.64 -0.49 -15.06
C VAL A 17 31.77 0.02 -16.23
N ALA A 18 31.13 -0.88 -17.00
CA ALA A 18 30.21 -0.48 -18.07
C ALA A 18 28.95 0.20 -17.50
N VAL A 19 28.44 -0.27 -16.37
CA VAL A 19 27.36 0.39 -15.64
C VAL A 19 27.80 1.74 -15.06
N ALA A 20 29.02 1.82 -14.50
CA ALA A 20 29.59 3.07 -13.98
C ALA A 20 29.90 4.11 -15.10
N GLN A 21 30.31 3.64 -16.30
CA GLN A 21 30.52 4.52 -17.46
C GLN A 21 29.20 5.03 -18.07
N ALA A 22 28.11 4.27 -18.01
CA ALA A 22 26.78 4.75 -18.39
C ALA A 22 26.31 5.91 -17.47
N PHE A 23 26.78 5.95 -16.21
CA PHE A 23 26.50 7.05 -15.27
C PHE A 23 27.19 8.37 -15.59
N THR A 24 28.31 8.35 -16.29
CA THR A 24 29.05 9.58 -16.62
C THR A 24 28.40 10.37 -17.78
N VAL A 25 27.46 9.79 -18.50
CA VAL A 25 26.78 10.41 -19.66
C VAL A 25 25.38 10.95 -19.35
N GLY A 26 24.79 10.62 -18.18
CA GLY A 26 23.44 11.03 -17.80
C GLY A 26 23.38 12.34 -17.00
N ARG A 27 22.91 13.42 -17.62
CA ARG A 27 22.67 14.75 -16.99
C ARG A 27 21.66 14.78 -15.84
N SER A 28 21.19 13.66 -15.33
CA SER A 28 20.20 13.54 -14.27
C SER A 28 20.74 13.77 -12.85
N SER A 29 22.04 13.54 -12.62
CA SER A 29 22.67 13.74 -11.31
C SER A 29 22.75 15.20 -10.86
N ARG A 30 22.63 16.16 -11.77
CA ARG A 30 22.63 17.59 -11.42
C ARG A 30 21.31 18.08 -10.82
N ALA A 31 20.20 17.44 -11.12
CA ALA A 31 18.90 17.81 -10.55
C ALA A 31 18.77 17.36 -9.09
N PHE A 32 19.30 16.18 -8.74
CA PHE A 32 19.30 15.66 -7.38
C PHE A 32 20.18 16.47 -6.42
N MET A 33 21.37 16.85 -6.86
CA MET A 33 22.29 17.70 -6.06
C MET A 33 21.84 19.19 -6.02
N ALA A 34 21.06 19.65 -7.00
CA ALA A 34 20.48 20.99 -6.99
C ALA A 34 19.32 21.14 -6.00
N GLN A 35 18.57 20.09 -5.74
CA GLN A 35 17.49 20.09 -4.74
C GLN A 35 18.05 20.22 -3.31
N HIS A 36 19.21 19.63 -3.02
CA HIS A 36 19.87 19.79 -1.73
C HIS A 36 20.68 21.10 -1.58
N ARG A 37 21.08 21.76 -2.68
CA ARG A 37 21.79 23.06 -2.64
C ARG A 37 20.86 24.29 -2.62
N ARG A 38 19.56 24.14 -2.95
CA ARG A 38 18.59 25.25 -2.91
C ARG A 38 18.00 25.52 -1.52
N LEU A 39 18.45 24.81 -0.49
CA LEU A 39 18.08 25.07 0.89
C LEU A 39 18.95 26.12 1.61
N GLY A 40 19.80 26.82 0.88
CA GLY A 40 20.57 27.92 1.43
C GLY A 40 20.73 29.08 0.42
N HIS A 41 20.12 30.17 0.73
CA HIS A 41 20.06 31.48 0.02
C HIS A 41 18.90 31.64 -0.98
N ASP A 42 17.88 32.42 -0.54
CA ASP A 42 17.60 33.73 -1.13
C ASP A 42 16.50 34.45 -0.32
N SER A 43 16.93 35.49 0.34
CA SER A 43 16.09 36.61 0.77
C SER A 43 16.37 37.77 -0.19
N ALA A 44 15.39 38.27 -0.93
CA ALA A 44 15.17 39.66 -1.23
C ALA A 44 14.20 39.89 -2.40
N THR A 45 13.08 40.51 -2.08
CA THR A 45 12.31 41.56 -2.76
C THR A 45 12.31 41.64 -4.29
N THR A 46 11.12 41.64 -4.91
CA THR A 46 10.56 42.86 -5.52
C THR A 46 9.11 42.69 -6.00
N SER A 47 8.34 43.70 -5.78
CA SER A 47 6.97 43.97 -6.14
C SER A 47 6.77 44.23 -7.64
N ALA A 48 5.64 43.88 -8.25
CA ALA A 48 4.85 44.77 -9.08
C ALA A 48 3.59 44.13 -9.71
N ARG A 49 2.46 44.70 -9.32
CA ARG A 49 1.27 45.10 -10.12
C ARG A 49 0.48 44.08 -10.93
N THR A 50 -0.77 43.96 -10.47
CA THR A 50 -2.01 43.54 -11.16
C THR A 50 -2.30 44.35 -12.42
N PRO A 51 -3.19 43.81 -13.33
CA PRO A 51 -4.53 44.37 -13.33
C PRO A 51 -5.66 43.33 -13.44
N SER A 52 -6.76 43.74 -12.89
CA SER A 52 -8.10 43.16 -12.83
C SER A 52 -8.79 42.98 -14.17
N ARG A 53 -9.58 41.93 -14.36
CA ARG A 53 -10.91 42.00 -15.08
C ARG A 53 -11.73 40.72 -14.95
N GLY A 54 -12.98 40.90 -14.49
CA GLY A 54 -14.15 40.37 -15.15
C GLY A 54 -14.67 38.99 -14.75
N SER A 55 -15.58 38.98 -13.82
CA SER A 55 -16.49 37.87 -13.49
C SER A 55 -17.33 37.38 -14.69
N ARG A 56 -17.30 36.08 -14.96
CA ARG A 56 -18.43 35.34 -15.53
C ARG A 56 -18.43 33.91 -14.97
N ARG A 57 -19.51 33.58 -14.28
CA ARG A 57 -19.81 32.19 -13.86
C ARG A 57 -20.13 31.35 -15.10
N PRO A 58 -19.55 30.15 -15.23
CA PRO A 58 -20.09 29.11 -16.11
C PRO A 58 -21.03 28.17 -15.31
N PRO A 59 -21.96 27.48 -16.03
CA PRO A 59 -22.99 26.67 -15.41
C PRO A 59 -22.45 25.34 -14.89
N ALA A 60 -23.15 24.81 -13.89
CA ALA A 60 -22.85 23.52 -13.24
C ALA A 60 -22.79 22.37 -14.26
N ALA A 61 -21.63 21.73 -14.35
CA ALA A 61 -21.47 20.49 -15.10
C ALA A 61 -21.80 19.31 -14.15
N ALA A 62 -22.67 18.42 -14.64
CA ALA A 62 -23.07 17.20 -13.97
C ALA A 62 -21.85 16.31 -13.69
N HIS A 63 -21.64 15.98 -12.43
CA HIS A 63 -20.59 15.07 -11.98
C HIS A 63 -20.99 13.62 -12.27
N ALA A 64 -20.27 12.95 -13.15
CA ALA A 64 -20.24 11.50 -13.22
C ALA A 64 -19.24 11.00 -12.18
N ASP A 65 -19.75 10.52 -11.04
CA ASP A 65 -18.95 9.88 -10.00
C ASP A 65 -18.44 8.51 -10.49
N VAL A 66 -17.20 8.48 -10.97
CA VAL A 66 -16.46 7.24 -11.15
C VAL A 66 -15.65 7.00 -9.87
N ALA A 67 -16.22 6.25 -8.95
CA ALA A 67 -15.55 5.85 -7.73
C ALA A 67 -14.45 4.81 -8.04
N LEU A 68 -13.19 5.22 -7.97
CA LEU A 68 -12.04 4.33 -7.84
C LEU A 68 -12.00 3.81 -6.40
N SER A 69 -12.72 2.73 -6.11
CA SER A 69 -12.64 2.06 -4.82
C SER A 69 -11.49 1.04 -4.86
N SER A 70 -10.35 1.37 -4.28
CA SER A 70 -9.51 0.34 -3.66
C SER A 70 -10.35 -0.31 -2.57
N VAL A 71 -10.32 -1.63 -2.45
CA VAL A 71 -11.17 -2.47 -1.61
C VAL A 71 -11.32 -1.96 -0.18
N ALA A 72 -12.13 -0.93 -0.03
CA ALA A 72 -12.85 -0.54 1.16
C ALA A 72 -14.19 0.02 0.65
N GLY A 73 -15.03 -0.87 0.12
CA GLY A 73 -16.29 -0.49 -0.47
C GLY A 73 -17.32 -0.16 0.58
N SER A 74 -17.63 1.10 0.77
CA SER A 74 -18.90 1.51 1.35
C SER A 74 -19.86 1.82 0.20
N GLY A 75 -20.88 0.99 0.05
CA GLY A 75 -21.88 1.11 -1.00
C GLY A 75 -22.77 2.34 -0.85
N GLY A 76 -23.03 3.00 -1.96
CA GLY A 76 -24.14 3.91 -2.14
C GLY A 76 -24.84 3.55 -3.42
N ASP A 77 -26.03 2.99 -3.32
CA ASP A 77 -26.94 2.79 -4.44
C ASP A 77 -27.54 4.14 -4.87
N GLY A 78 -27.32 4.52 -6.11
CA GLY A 78 -28.04 5.60 -6.79
C GLY A 78 -28.61 5.08 -8.10
N GLY A 79 -29.80 4.48 -8.07
CA GLY A 79 -30.51 4.01 -9.25
C GLY A 79 -31.11 5.15 -10.06
N GLY A 80 -30.85 5.14 -11.36
CA GLY A 80 -31.54 5.95 -12.38
C GLY A 80 -31.62 5.15 -13.67
N GLY A 81 -32.60 4.23 -13.76
CA GLY A 81 -32.80 3.37 -14.89
C GLY A 81 -33.46 4.13 -16.06
N SER A 82 -32.80 4.12 -17.22
CA SER A 82 -33.46 4.28 -18.51
C SER A 82 -33.62 2.91 -19.14
N ALA A 83 -34.87 2.45 -19.24
CA ALA A 83 -35.24 1.17 -19.78
C ALA A 83 -35.01 1.10 -21.28
N VAL A 84 -34.00 0.39 -21.73
CA VAL A 84 -33.93 -0.12 -23.10
C VAL A 84 -34.45 -1.57 -23.06
N LYS A 85 -35.63 -1.81 -23.60
CA LYS A 85 -36.16 -3.15 -23.86
C LYS A 85 -35.37 -3.82 -24.97
N ALA A 86 -34.50 -4.74 -24.62
CA ALA A 86 -33.94 -5.73 -25.51
C ALA A 86 -34.29 -7.12 -24.93
N GLY A 87 -34.69 -8.06 -25.79
CA GLY A 87 -35.23 -9.35 -25.42
C GLY A 87 -34.31 -10.16 -24.50
N GLU A 88 -34.83 -10.55 -23.36
CA GLU A 88 -34.20 -11.42 -22.40
C GLU A 88 -34.12 -12.86 -22.91
N GLY A 89 -33.03 -13.19 -23.62
CA GLY A 89 -32.50 -14.52 -23.55
C GLY A 89 -31.84 -14.64 -22.15
N VAL A 90 -32.29 -15.56 -21.31
CA VAL A 90 -31.66 -15.86 -20.01
C VAL A 90 -30.21 -16.22 -20.29
N ARG A 91 -29.29 -15.30 -20.09
CA ARG A 91 -27.84 -15.59 -20.17
C ARG A 91 -27.52 -16.55 -19.03
N GLU A 92 -26.96 -17.70 -19.35
CA GLU A 92 -26.54 -18.67 -18.34
C GLU A 92 -25.53 -18.01 -17.39
N LYS A 93 -25.76 -18.11 -16.07
CA LYS A 93 -24.88 -17.51 -15.05
C LYS A 93 -23.49 -18.09 -15.14
N GLY A 94 -22.45 -17.26 -15.12
CA GLY A 94 -21.05 -17.67 -15.04
C GLY A 94 -20.76 -18.50 -13.78
N ARG A 95 -19.61 -19.19 -13.75
CA ARG A 95 -19.20 -20.02 -12.59
C ARG A 95 -19.06 -19.15 -11.34
N THR A 96 -18.37 -18.04 -11.43
CA THR A 96 -18.18 -17.07 -10.36
C THR A 96 -19.51 -16.57 -9.80
N GLN A 97 -20.46 -16.18 -10.66
CA GLN A 97 -21.78 -15.72 -10.22
C GLN A 97 -22.53 -16.82 -9.47
N ARG A 98 -22.53 -18.06 -9.97
CA ARG A 98 -23.22 -19.19 -9.31
C ARG A 98 -22.64 -19.48 -7.92
N ILE A 99 -21.33 -19.51 -7.77
CA ILE A 99 -20.65 -19.75 -6.48
C ILE A 99 -21.01 -18.64 -5.49
N MET A 100 -20.85 -17.38 -5.90
CA MET A 100 -21.07 -16.24 -5.00
C MET A 100 -22.54 -16.08 -4.58
N GLU A 101 -23.50 -16.33 -5.48
CA GLU A 101 -24.93 -16.27 -5.16
C GLU A 101 -25.43 -17.47 -4.34
N ALA A 102 -24.74 -18.61 -4.39
CA ALA A 102 -25.05 -19.77 -3.55
C ALA A 102 -24.61 -19.57 -2.08
N MET A 103 -23.74 -18.62 -1.79
CA MET A 103 -23.32 -18.31 -0.42
C MET A 103 -24.49 -17.75 0.42
N PRO A 104 -24.65 -18.19 1.69
CA PRO A 104 -25.67 -17.65 2.58
C PRO A 104 -25.56 -16.13 2.73
N SER A 105 -26.70 -15.43 2.77
CA SER A 105 -26.74 -13.96 2.90
C SER A 105 -26.02 -13.44 4.16
N SER A 106 -26.01 -14.22 5.24
CA SER A 106 -25.27 -13.91 6.48
C SER A 106 -23.75 -13.90 6.29
N LYS A 107 -23.23 -14.57 5.25
CA LYS A 107 -21.81 -14.64 4.89
C LYS A 107 -21.41 -13.61 3.84
N GLN A 108 -22.37 -12.88 3.29
CA GLN A 108 -22.15 -11.78 2.35
C GLN A 108 -21.96 -10.44 3.08
N ALA A 109 -21.55 -10.49 4.35
CA ALA A 109 -21.48 -9.35 5.24
C ALA A 109 -20.68 -8.18 4.65
N MET A 110 -21.19 -6.97 4.89
CA MET A 110 -20.51 -5.73 4.60
C MET A 110 -19.58 -5.38 5.78
N GLY A 111 -18.28 -5.34 5.53
CA GLY A 111 -17.27 -4.77 6.42
C GLY A 111 -16.53 -3.65 5.72
N ALA A 112 -15.60 -3.01 6.40
CA ALA A 112 -14.69 -2.01 5.84
C ALA A 112 -13.69 -2.62 4.80
N GLY A 113 -14.11 -3.48 3.96
CA GLY A 113 -13.35 -4.17 2.92
C GLY A 113 -14.22 -4.57 1.75
N GLY A 114 -15.46 -4.05 1.72
CA GLY A 114 -16.41 -4.34 0.66
C GLY A 114 -17.29 -5.55 0.96
N SER A 115 -18.22 -5.77 0.06
CA SER A 115 -19.18 -6.86 0.11
C SER A 115 -18.62 -8.05 -0.66
N SER A 116 -18.65 -9.24 -0.05
CA SER A 116 -18.36 -10.53 -0.73
C SER A 116 -19.43 -10.94 -1.75
N THR A 117 -20.28 -10.01 -2.20
CA THR A 117 -21.35 -10.26 -3.15
C THR A 117 -20.85 -10.15 -4.58
N TYR A 118 -21.52 -10.85 -5.51
CA TYR A 118 -21.25 -10.73 -6.94
C TYR A 118 -21.38 -9.27 -7.45
N GLN A 119 -22.36 -8.52 -6.93
CA GLN A 119 -22.48 -7.09 -7.23
C GLN A 119 -21.29 -6.27 -6.68
N GLY A 120 -20.69 -6.70 -5.57
CA GLY A 120 -19.45 -6.12 -5.05
C GLY A 120 -18.29 -6.33 -6.01
N LEU A 121 -18.13 -7.54 -6.55
CA LEU A 121 -17.13 -7.88 -7.57
C LEU A 121 -17.30 -7.00 -8.81
N LEU A 122 -18.51 -6.88 -9.35
CA LEU A 122 -18.77 -6.05 -10.53
C LEU A 122 -18.46 -4.56 -10.30
N ARG A 123 -18.71 -4.04 -9.08
CA ARG A 123 -18.31 -2.66 -8.73
C ARG A 123 -16.79 -2.49 -8.69
N ALA A 124 -16.08 -3.44 -8.08
CA ALA A 124 -14.62 -3.42 -8.05
C ALA A 124 -14.03 -3.51 -9.46
N ASP A 125 -14.60 -4.36 -10.31
CA ASP A 125 -14.19 -4.51 -11.71
C ASP A 125 -14.47 -3.25 -12.54
N ALA A 126 -15.59 -2.58 -12.30
CA ALA A 126 -15.87 -1.27 -12.91
C ALA A 126 -14.81 -0.22 -12.51
N GLY A 127 -14.37 -0.22 -11.24
CA GLY A 127 -13.26 0.63 -10.77
C GLY A 127 -11.93 0.30 -11.45
N TRP A 128 -11.60 -0.98 -11.56
CA TRP A 128 -10.43 -1.45 -12.31
C TRP A 128 -10.49 -1.06 -13.78
N THR A 129 -11.64 -1.23 -14.42
CA THR A 129 -11.87 -0.84 -15.81
C THR A 129 -11.72 0.68 -16.01
N ALA A 130 -12.22 1.48 -15.07
CA ALA A 130 -12.04 2.94 -15.11
C ALA A 130 -10.56 3.33 -15.00
N LEU A 131 -9.79 2.65 -14.14
CA LEU A 131 -8.35 2.88 -14.00
C LEU A 131 -7.58 2.51 -15.27
N ARG A 132 -7.89 1.36 -15.90
CA ARG A 132 -7.27 0.93 -17.16
C ARG A 132 -7.52 1.94 -18.29
N ASN A 133 -8.72 2.52 -18.34
CA ASN A 133 -9.15 3.46 -19.39
C ASN A 133 -8.92 4.94 -19.01
N MET A 134 -8.28 5.21 -17.87
CA MET A 134 -8.03 6.58 -17.42
C MET A 134 -7.20 7.35 -18.45
N LYS A 135 -7.64 8.55 -18.79
CA LYS A 135 -6.88 9.48 -19.62
C LYS A 135 -5.69 10.05 -18.84
N THR A 136 -4.60 10.29 -19.55
CA THR A 136 -3.33 10.74 -18.94
C THR A 136 -2.84 12.04 -19.57
N GLY A 137 -2.00 12.77 -18.85
CA GLY A 137 -1.45 14.03 -19.30
C GLY A 137 -2.52 15.06 -19.63
N ASP A 138 -2.36 15.77 -20.74
CA ASP A 138 -3.28 16.85 -21.17
C ASP A 138 -4.68 16.33 -21.53
N ASP A 139 -4.80 15.07 -21.94
CA ASP A 139 -6.09 14.45 -22.28
C ASP A 139 -6.98 14.22 -21.06
N ALA A 140 -6.41 14.25 -19.83
CA ALA A 140 -7.16 14.11 -18.59
C ALA A 140 -8.04 15.33 -18.26
N GLY A 141 -7.76 16.47 -18.89
CA GLY A 141 -8.42 17.73 -18.58
C GLY A 141 -8.02 18.29 -17.18
N PRO A 142 -8.72 19.32 -16.69
CA PRO A 142 -8.39 19.93 -15.40
C PRO A 142 -8.62 18.95 -14.24
N ALA A 143 -7.75 19.03 -13.23
CA ALA A 143 -7.91 18.24 -12.01
C ALA A 143 -9.19 18.63 -11.26
N PRO A 144 -9.87 17.68 -10.63
CA PRO A 144 -10.98 18.01 -9.73
C PRO A 144 -10.48 18.84 -8.55
N THR A 145 -11.22 19.87 -8.18
CA THR A 145 -10.88 20.71 -7.03
C THR A 145 -11.56 20.16 -5.78
N TYR A 146 -10.81 19.46 -4.97
CA TYR A 146 -11.27 18.95 -3.67
C TYR A 146 -10.58 19.66 -2.51
N VAL A 147 -9.27 19.88 -2.61
CA VAL A 147 -8.51 20.72 -1.69
C VAL A 147 -8.30 22.08 -2.33
N THR A 148 -8.64 23.14 -1.59
CA THR A 148 -8.45 24.54 -1.97
C THR A 148 -7.57 25.25 -0.95
N GLU A 149 -6.83 26.25 -1.37
CA GLU A 149 -6.05 27.13 -0.50
C GLU A 149 -6.72 28.51 -0.45
N SER A 150 -6.77 29.12 0.72
CA SER A 150 -7.34 30.45 0.94
C SER A 150 -6.45 31.28 1.86
N ASP A 151 -6.19 32.51 1.48
CA ASP A 151 -5.44 33.47 2.31
C ASP A 151 -6.26 34.02 3.50
N THR A 152 -7.56 33.71 3.56
CA THR A 152 -8.45 34.13 4.63
C THR A 152 -8.32 33.20 5.83
N PRO A 153 -7.86 33.64 7.00
CA PRO A 153 -7.77 32.80 8.18
C PRO A 153 -9.16 32.37 8.69
N LEU A 154 -9.20 31.30 9.49
CA LEU A 154 -10.41 30.89 10.24
C LEU A 154 -10.87 32.01 11.18
N GLY A 155 -9.91 32.74 11.73
CA GLY A 155 -10.13 33.89 12.62
C GLY A 155 -10.04 33.53 14.09
N ALA A 156 -9.62 34.49 14.89
CA ALA A 156 -9.42 34.31 16.33
C ALA A 156 -10.72 34.01 17.12
N GLU A 157 -11.87 34.38 16.54
CA GLU A 157 -13.19 34.09 17.14
C GLU A 157 -13.65 32.64 16.89
N ASN A 158 -13.03 31.95 15.92
CA ASN A 158 -13.29 30.53 15.56
C ASN A 158 -12.00 29.71 15.59
N PRO A 159 -11.39 29.49 16.77
CA PRO A 159 -10.19 28.65 16.81
C PRO A 159 -10.52 27.22 16.36
N PRO A 160 -9.57 26.50 15.76
CA PRO A 160 -9.78 25.13 15.33
C PRO A 160 -10.37 24.24 16.44
N ALA A 161 -11.47 23.54 16.14
CA ALA A 161 -12.15 22.65 17.08
C ALA A 161 -11.23 21.50 17.53
N PHE A 162 -10.40 21.00 16.58
CA PHE A 162 -9.45 19.91 16.81
C PHE A 162 -8.01 20.37 16.52
N ASP A 163 -7.06 19.72 17.18
CA ASP A 163 -5.66 19.82 16.78
C ASP A 163 -5.42 19.00 15.51
N VAL A 164 -6.09 17.84 15.41
CA VAL A 164 -6.01 16.95 14.24
C VAL A 164 -7.39 16.42 13.88
N VAL A 165 -7.72 16.42 12.60
CA VAL A 165 -8.83 15.65 12.04
C VAL A 165 -8.27 14.56 11.13
N VAL A 166 -8.66 13.32 11.39
CA VAL A 166 -8.34 12.13 10.61
C VAL A 166 -9.51 11.82 9.67
N CYS A 167 -9.26 11.83 8.38
CA CYS A 167 -10.22 11.53 7.32
C CYS A 167 -10.10 10.06 6.93
N GLY A 168 -11.11 9.23 7.25
CA GLY A 168 -11.08 7.77 7.06
C GLY A 168 -10.56 7.04 8.30
N GLY A 169 -11.44 6.27 8.94
CA GLY A 169 -11.22 5.73 10.28
C GLY A 169 -10.60 4.33 10.32
N THR A 170 -10.80 3.46 9.32
CA THR A 170 -10.43 2.03 9.44
C THR A 170 -8.98 1.81 9.84
N LEU A 171 -8.01 2.42 9.14
CA LEU A 171 -6.60 2.44 9.56
C LEU A 171 -6.25 3.75 10.29
N GLY A 172 -6.98 4.82 10.02
CA GLY A 172 -6.77 6.13 10.63
C GLY A 172 -6.97 6.13 12.14
N ILE A 173 -7.83 5.27 12.69
CA ILE A 173 -8.07 5.16 14.13
C ILE A 173 -6.80 4.85 14.92
N PHE A 174 -5.86 4.10 14.36
CA PHE A 174 -4.62 3.75 15.03
C PHE A 174 -3.72 4.98 15.22
N VAL A 175 -3.56 5.80 14.19
CA VAL A 175 -2.82 7.06 14.29
C VAL A 175 -3.57 8.08 15.15
N ALA A 176 -4.91 8.15 15.02
CA ALA A 176 -5.75 8.99 15.86
C ALA A 176 -5.59 8.65 17.34
N THR A 177 -5.62 7.36 17.69
CA THR A 177 -5.43 6.90 19.07
C THR A 177 -4.05 7.28 19.60
N ALA A 178 -2.99 7.02 18.82
CA ALA A 178 -1.63 7.36 19.22
C ALA A 178 -1.46 8.87 19.48
N LEU A 179 -2.09 9.74 18.69
CA LEU A 179 -2.06 11.19 18.88
C LEU A 179 -2.94 11.64 20.08
N GLN A 180 -4.13 11.03 20.25
CA GLN A 180 -5.00 11.30 21.40
C GLN A 180 -4.32 10.92 22.72
N MET A 181 -3.61 9.79 22.77
CA MET A 181 -2.83 9.36 23.94
C MET A 181 -1.71 10.34 24.28
N ARG A 182 -1.21 11.11 23.31
CA ARG A 182 -0.22 12.18 23.49
C ARG A 182 -0.84 13.53 23.92
N GLY A 183 -2.17 13.58 24.09
CA GLY A 183 -2.89 14.75 24.63
C GLY A 183 -3.39 15.74 23.58
N PHE A 184 -3.35 15.41 22.29
CA PHE A 184 -3.96 16.24 21.25
C PHE A 184 -5.47 16.01 21.19
N ARG A 185 -6.23 17.05 20.81
CA ARG A 185 -7.68 16.95 20.53
C ARG A 185 -7.85 16.39 19.12
N VAL A 186 -8.29 15.14 19.03
CA VAL A 186 -8.39 14.45 17.73
C VAL A 186 -9.84 14.11 17.39
N GLY A 187 -10.25 14.43 16.15
CA GLY A 187 -11.51 13.99 15.55
C GLY A 187 -11.24 12.98 14.43
N VAL A 188 -12.10 11.98 14.30
CA VAL A 188 -12.10 11.01 13.18
C VAL A 188 -13.40 11.18 12.40
N VAL A 189 -13.29 11.44 11.10
CA VAL A 189 -14.45 11.54 10.20
C VAL A 189 -14.50 10.26 9.35
N GLU A 190 -15.64 9.54 9.44
CA GLU A 190 -15.86 8.30 8.70
C GLU A 190 -17.21 8.34 7.97
N ARG A 191 -17.20 8.02 6.69
CA ARG A 191 -18.40 8.06 5.84
C ARG A 191 -19.45 7.01 6.21
N GLY A 192 -19.00 5.87 6.69
CA GLY A 192 -19.83 4.76 7.15
C GLY A 192 -19.71 4.55 8.65
N PRO A 193 -20.09 3.37 9.16
CA PRO A 193 -19.72 2.97 10.50
C PRO A 193 -18.21 2.68 10.56
N LEU A 194 -17.57 3.10 11.64
CA LEU A 194 -16.17 2.82 11.90
C LEU A 194 -15.99 1.35 12.31
N LEU A 195 -15.76 0.51 11.34
CA LEU A 195 -15.62 -0.94 11.51
C LEU A 195 -14.36 -1.44 10.81
N GLY A 196 -13.73 -2.46 11.38
CA GLY A 196 -12.75 -3.30 10.69
C GLY A 196 -13.45 -4.32 9.78
N ARG A 197 -12.69 -4.87 8.83
CA ARG A 197 -13.19 -5.96 7.99
C ARG A 197 -13.26 -7.27 8.79
N GLU A 198 -14.09 -8.20 8.30
CA GLU A 198 -14.22 -9.54 8.90
C GLU A 198 -13.06 -10.48 8.55
N GLN A 199 -12.45 -10.31 7.37
CA GLN A 199 -11.31 -11.11 6.97
C GLN A 199 -10.07 -10.71 7.78
N GLU A 200 -9.38 -11.72 8.34
CA GLU A 200 -8.16 -11.51 9.12
C GLU A 200 -7.10 -10.73 8.34
N TRP A 201 -6.30 -10.00 9.09
CA TRP A 201 -4.99 -9.53 8.65
C TRP A 201 -3.91 -10.43 9.25
N ASN A 202 -2.88 -10.74 8.48
CA ASN A 202 -1.74 -11.48 8.96
C ASN A 202 -0.58 -10.55 9.23
N ILE A 203 0.02 -10.70 10.40
CA ILE A 203 1.19 -9.93 10.87
C ILE A 203 2.12 -10.85 11.65
N SER A 204 3.31 -10.37 11.95
CA SER A 204 4.20 -11.00 12.92
C SER A 204 3.89 -10.50 14.34
N GLU A 205 4.20 -11.27 15.36
CA GLU A 205 3.97 -10.85 16.75
C GLU A 205 4.72 -9.55 17.10
N ALA A 206 5.92 -9.37 16.58
CA ALA A 206 6.69 -8.14 16.77
C ALA A 206 5.97 -6.89 16.22
N GLU A 207 5.25 -7.03 15.09
CA GLU A 207 4.46 -5.94 14.53
C GLU A 207 3.23 -5.61 15.37
N LEU A 208 2.64 -6.60 16.04
CA LEU A 208 1.54 -6.37 16.98
C LEU A 208 2.04 -5.64 18.24
N GLU A 209 3.24 -5.96 18.73
CA GLU A 209 3.87 -5.27 19.87
C GLU A 209 4.15 -3.79 19.57
N GLU A 210 4.46 -3.41 18.32
CA GLU A 210 4.60 -1.99 17.92
C GLU A 210 3.32 -1.17 18.19
N MET A 211 2.13 -1.79 18.07
CA MET A 211 0.86 -1.13 18.41
C MET A 211 0.71 -0.90 19.92
N VAL A 212 1.27 -1.79 20.73
CA VAL A 212 1.31 -1.64 22.19
C VAL A 212 2.32 -0.56 22.59
N GLU A 213 3.51 -0.56 22.00
CA GLU A 213 4.53 0.47 22.24
C GLU A 213 4.07 1.89 21.81
N ALA A 214 3.24 1.97 20.78
CA ALA A 214 2.62 3.23 20.34
C ALA A 214 1.41 3.64 21.19
N GLU A 215 1.08 2.87 22.24
CA GLU A 215 -0.07 3.07 23.13
C GLU A 215 -1.45 3.01 22.44
N VAL A 216 -1.51 2.43 21.23
CA VAL A 216 -2.75 2.24 20.46
C VAL A 216 -3.60 1.14 21.06
N LEU A 217 -2.96 0.07 21.54
CA LEU A 217 -3.59 -1.06 22.24
C LEU A 217 -2.95 -1.29 23.59
N SER A 218 -3.66 -1.91 24.52
CA SER A 218 -3.04 -2.56 25.67
C SER A 218 -2.50 -3.95 25.27
N LYS A 219 -1.69 -4.58 26.10
CA LYS A 219 -1.22 -5.96 25.85
C LYS A 219 -2.38 -6.95 25.81
N GLU A 220 -3.33 -6.75 26.73
CA GLU A 220 -4.54 -7.57 26.83
C GLU A 220 -5.40 -7.41 25.58
N ASP A 221 -5.65 -6.17 25.12
CA ASP A 221 -6.40 -5.90 23.88
C ASP A 221 -5.71 -6.52 22.65
N ALA A 222 -4.39 -6.40 22.57
CA ALA A 222 -3.60 -6.97 21.48
C ALA A 222 -3.76 -8.50 21.42
N GLU A 223 -3.66 -9.20 22.57
CA GLU A 223 -3.83 -10.65 22.62
C GLU A 223 -5.28 -11.08 22.30
N GLU A 224 -6.28 -10.35 22.75
CA GLU A 224 -7.69 -10.62 22.40
C GLU A 224 -7.95 -10.49 20.89
N CYS A 225 -7.22 -9.63 20.20
CA CYS A 225 -7.33 -9.45 18.76
C CYS A 225 -6.74 -10.60 17.96
N VAL A 226 -5.89 -11.45 18.55
CA VAL A 226 -5.32 -12.60 17.87
C VAL A 226 -6.41 -13.65 17.62
N SER A 227 -6.55 -14.05 16.37
CA SER A 227 -7.49 -15.06 15.91
C SER A 227 -6.86 -16.45 15.84
N ILE A 228 -5.64 -16.51 15.31
CA ILE A 228 -4.93 -17.75 15.08
C ILE A 228 -3.42 -17.49 15.01
N ARG A 229 -2.64 -18.47 15.44
CA ARG A 229 -1.19 -18.55 15.24
C ARG A 229 -0.86 -19.81 14.45
N PHE A 230 0.02 -19.70 13.48
CA PHE A 230 0.47 -20.80 12.64
C PHE A 230 1.94 -20.60 12.27
N ASN A 231 2.63 -21.68 11.94
CA ASN A 231 4.08 -21.63 11.64
C ASN A 231 4.54 -22.93 10.98
N PRO A 232 5.53 -22.94 10.07
CA PRO A 232 6.17 -21.78 9.44
C PRO A 232 5.39 -21.23 8.24
N LEU A 233 5.89 -20.15 7.60
CA LEU A 233 5.48 -19.75 6.27
C LEU A 233 6.40 -20.33 5.20
N ARG A 234 5.80 -20.70 4.08
CA ARG A 234 6.50 -21.19 2.90
C ARG A 234 6.52 -20.11 1.81
N ALA A 235 7.67 -19.98 1.15
CA ALA A 235 7.79 -19.39 -0.18
C ALA A 235 8.18 -20.52 -1.15
N GLY A 236 7.37 -20.79 -2.18
CA GLY A 236 7.55 -21.93 -3.04
C GLY A 236 7.42 -21.60 -4.53
N PHE A 237 8.32 -22.17 -5.36
CA PHE A 237 8.35 -21.94 -6.80
C PHE A 237 8.66 -23.23 -7.55
N LYS A 238 7.76 -23.62 -8.45
CA LYS A 238 7.92 -24.78 -9.31
C LYS A 238 7.26 -24.54 -10.67
N ARG A 239 7.82 -25.10 -11.73
CA ARG A 239 7.29 -24.98 -13.11
C ARG A 239 6.07 -25.88 -13.31
N ALA A 240 6.15 -27.10 -12.80
CA ALA A 240 5.11 -28.11 -12.90
C ALA A 240 5.25 -29.12 -11.77
N GLU A 241 4.29 -30.05 -11.67
CA GLU A 241 4.40 -31.17 -10.75
C GLU A 241 5.61 -32.05 -11.11
N GLY A 242 6.40 -32.42 -10.09
CA GLY A 242 7.65 -33.21 -10.28
C GLY A 242 8.83 -32.40 -10.82
N ASP A 243 8.77 -31.07 -10.83
CA ASP A 243 9.88 -30.22 -11.22
C ASP A 243 11.12 -30.48 -10.34
N PRO A 244 12.26 -30.94 -10.91
CA PRO A 244 13.47 -31.22 -10.13
C PRO A 244 14.14 -29.94 -9.58
N ASP A 245 13.81 -28.79 -10.14
CA ASP A 245 14.33 -27.48 -9.74
C ASP A 245 13.39 -26.73 -8.79
N ALA A 246 12.29 -27.37 -8.36
CA ALA A 246 11.36 -26.80 -7.40
C ALA A 246 12.06 -26.30 -6.13
N VAL A 247 11.62 -25.16 -5.64
CA VAL A 247 12.15 -24.51 -4.43
C VAL A 247 11.03 -24.34 -3.43
N ASP A 248 11.23 -24.86 -2.22
CA ASP A 248 10.42 -24.58 -1.06
C ASP A 248 11.33 -24.05 0.05
N THR A 249 11.13 -22.80 0.43
CA THR A 249 11.86 -22.14 1.50
C THR A 249 10.89 -21.85 2.66
N PHE A 250 11.27 -22.26 3.86
CA PHE A 250 10.43 -22.09 5.05
C PHE A 250 11.02 -21.05 6.00
N CYS A 251 10.20 -20.11 6.43
CA CYS A 251 10.58 -19.06 7.34
C CYS A 251 9.66 -19.05 8.57
N PRO A 252 10.19 -19.23 9.78
CA PRO A 252 9.39 -19.16 11.00
C PRO A 252 9.17 -17.72 11.45
N ASP A 253 8.09 -17.49 12.19
CA ASP A 253 7.76 -16.24 12.91
C ASP A 253 7.68 -14.99 12.03
N VAL A 254 7.14 -15.15 10.84
CA VAL A 254 6.87 -14.07 9.88
C VAL A 254 5.41 -14.16 9.47
N LEU A 255 4.64 -13.09 9.56
CA LEU A 255 3.21 -13.01 9.19
C LEU A 255 2.36 -14.20 9.68
N ASN A 256 2.79 -14.81 10.76
CA ASN A 256 2.30 -16.08 11.32
C ASN A 256 1.18 -15.91 12.37
N THR A 257 0.67 -14.67 12.51
CA THR A 257 -0.38 -14.31 13.46
C THR A 257 -1.53 -13.68 12.70
N GLY A 258 -2.66 -14.38 12.65
CA GLY A 258 -3.91 -13.85 12.14
C GLY A 258 -4.59 -13.00 13.22
N VAL A 259 -4.93 -11.76 12.91
CA VAL A 259 -5.64 -10.85 13.81
C VAL A 259 -7.00 -10.47 13.25
N LYS A 260 -7.97 -10.16 14.12
CA LYS A 260 -9.34 -9.76 13.75
C LYS A 260 -9.40 -8.24 13.56
N PRO A 261 -9.51 -7.73 12.33
CA PRO A 261 -9.55 -6.29 12.08
C PRO A 261 -10.73 -5.59 12.74
N SER A 262 -11.91 -6.23 12.79
CA SER A 262 -13.07 -5.69 13.46
C SER A 262 -12.81 -5.44 14.96
N LEU A 263 -12.10 -6.35 15.61
CA LEU A 263 -11.76 -6.24 17.02
C LEU A 263 -10.64 -5.21 17.26
N LEU A 264 -9.61 -5.20 16.40
CA LEU A 264 -8.53 -4.20 16.46
C LEU A 264 -9.07 -2.78 16.39
N VAL A 265 -9.96 -2.50 15.43
CA VAL A 265 -10.58 -1.19 15.25
C VAL A 265 -11.47 -0.84 16.46
N ASP A 266 -12.27 -1.80 16.98
CA ASP A 266 -13.10 -1.59 18.16
C ASP A 266 -12.27 -1.27 19.40
N ARG A 267 -11.18 -2.02 19.69
CA ARG A 267 -10.31 -1.78 20.84
C ARG A 267 -9.59 -0.43 20.75
N ALA A 268 -9.03 -0.10 19.59
CA ALA A 268 -8.41 1.20 19.37
C ALA A 268 -9.44 2.35 19.52
N ARG A 269 -10.64 2.21 18.96
CA ARG A 269 -11.74 3.17 19.08
C ARG A 269 -12.12 3.39 20.55
N ARG A 270 -12.37 2.33 21.31
CA ARG A 270 -12.72 2.46 22.76
C ARG A 270 -11.66 3.21 23.54
N ARG A 271 -10.40 2.90 23.27
CA ARG A 271 -9.26 3.57 23.91
C ARG A 271 -9.19 5.05 23.51
N PHE A 272 -9.43 5.36 22.24
CA PHE A 272 -9.50 6.71 21.70
C PHE A 272 -10.61 7.54 22.35
N GLU A 273 -11.85 7.02 22.36
CA GLU A 273 -13.02 7.69 22.92
C GLU A 273 -12.90 7.85 24.46
N ALA A 274 -12.34 6.84 25.16
CA ALA A 274 -12.09 6.93 26.60
C ALA A 274 -11.10 8.05 26.98
N LYS A 275 -10.29 8.53 26.05
CA LYS A 275 -9.38 9.66 26.21
C LYS A 275 -9.95 10.97 25.67
N GLY A 276 -11.23 11.00 25.30
CA GLY A 276 -11.92 12.19 24.81
C GLY A 276 -11.81 12.43 23.29
N GLY A 277 -11.34 11.44 22.54
CA GLY A 277 -11.38 11.48 21.08
C GLY A 277 -12.81 11.42 20.55
N VAL A 278 -13.08 12.07 19.43
CA VAL A 278 -14.42 12.19 18.83
C VAL A 278 -14.47 11.44 17.50
N VAL A 279 -15.45 10.53 17.36
CA VAL A 279 -15.72 9.81 16.09
C VAL A 279 -17.02 10.37 15.48
N MET A 280 -16.92 10.85 14.24
CA MET A 280 -18.02 11.36 13.43
C MET A 280 -18.33 10.35 12.33
N GLU A 281 -19.20 9.38 12.66
CA GLU A 281 -19.66 8.36 11.71
C GLU A 281 -20.76 8.92 10.80
N PHE A 282 -21.00 8.24 9.66
CA PHE A 282 -21.98 8.63 8.65
C PHE A 282 -21.80 10.09 8.20
N THR A 283 -20.53 10.52 8.10
CA THR A 283 -20.16 11.88 7.74
C THR A 283 -19.21 11.84 6.54
N SER A 284 -19.70 12.34 5.40
CA SER A 284 -18.90 12.52 4.20
C SER A 284 -18.13 13.84 4.26
N ILE A 285 -16.93 13.85 3.69
CA ILE A 285 -16.15 15.06 3.49
C ILE A 285 -16.33 15.47 2.02
N ASP A 286 -16.85 16.67 1.78
CA ASP A 286 -17.15 17.15 0.43
C ASP A 286 -16.04 18.06 -0.13
N GLY A 287 -15.22 18.62 0.73
CA GLY A 287 -14.08 19.46 0.35
C GLY A 287 -13.22 19.88 1.54
N VAL A 288 -12.02 20.35 1.25
CA VAL A 288 -11.05 20.80 2.24
C VAL A 288 -10.54 22.19 1.85
N SER A 289 -10.61 23.15 2.78
CA SER A 289 -10.06 24.49 2.60
C SER A 289 -8.89 24.71 3.55
N VAL A 290 -7.69 24.76 3.00
CA VAL A 290 -6.47 25.08 3.76
C VAL A 290 -6.36 26.57 3.96
N ARG A 291 -6.15 27.01 5.19
CA ARG A 291 -6.07 28.42 5.60
C ARG A 291 -4.76 28.68 6.38
N PRO A 292 -4.35 29.94 6.57
CA PRO A 292 -3.09 30.24 7.26
C PRO A 292 -3.02 29.70 8.71
N ASP A 293 -4.14 29.69 9.41
CA ASP A 293 -4.26 29.32 10.83
C ASP A 293 -4.93 27.97 11.08
N GLY A 294 -5.38 27.26 10.02
CA GLY A 294 -6.04 25.96 10.16
C GLY A 294 -6.57 25.39 8.86
N VAL A 295 -7.41 24.40 8.98
CA VAL A 295 -8.11 23.74 7.85
C VAL A 295 -9.59 23.67 8.19
N ALA A 296 -10.42 23.97 7.21
CA ALA A 296 -11.87 23.79 7.28
C ALA A 296 -12.29 22.64 6.34
N LEU A 297 -13.00 21.66 6.88
CA LEU A 297 -13.59 20.56 6.14
C LEU A 297 -15.09 20.80 5.99
N SER A 298 -15.56 20.86 4.75
CA SER A 298 -17.00 20.84 4.47
C SER A 298 -17.49 19.41 4.57
N THR A 299 -18.52 19.17 5.39
CA THR A 299 -19.04 17.82 5.59
C THR A 299 -20.53 17.75 5.25
N SER A 300 -21.01 16.56 4.95
CA SER A 300 -22.44 16.26 4.76
C SER A 300 -22.80 14.91 5.38
N PRO A 301 -24.04 14.74 5.85
CA PRO A 301 -24.50 13.45 6.33
C PRO A 301 -24.46 12.41 5.20
N SER A 302 -23.92 11.22 5.47
CA SER A 302 -24.01 10.07 4.60
C SER A 302 -25.04 9.06 5.14
N SER A 303 -25.64 8.30 4.24
CA SER A 303 -26.68 7.33 4.61
C SER A 303 -26.05 5.96 4.91
N PRO A 304 -26.61 5.20 5.88
CA PRO A 304 -26.27 3.80 6.02
C PRO A 304 -26.48 3.03 4.71
N PRO A 305 -25.70 1.99 4.44
CA PRO A 305 -25.88 1.15 3.27
C PRO A 305 -27.30 0.60 3.18
N GLY A 306 -27.95 0.75 2.00
CA GLY A 306 -29.33 0.30 1.77
C GLY A 306 -30.41 1.27 2.23
N SER A 307 -30.11 2.41 2.82
CA SER A 307 -31.06 3.49 3.11
C SER A 307 -31.14 4.48 1.94
N LYS A 308 -32.30 5.19 1.81
CA LYS A 308 -32.41 6.25 0.82
C LYS A 308 -31.38 7.36 1.10
N PRO A 309 -30.74 7.92 0.08
CA PRO A 309 -29.89 9.09 0.25
C PRO A 309 -30.66 10.21 0.99
N PRO A 310 -30.02 11.00 1.86
CA PRO A 310 -30.66 12.18 2.42
C PRO A 310 -31.18 13.04 1.29
N ALA A 311 -32.38 13.61 1.44
CA ALA A 311 -32.98 14.45 0.42
C ALA A 311 -32.00 15.56 0.06
N SER A 312 -31.77 15.77 -1.24
CA SER A 312 -30.94 16.86 -1.75
C SER A 312 -31.50 18.19 -1.20
N GLY A 313 -30.78 18.81 -0.26
CA GLY A 313 -31.24 20.03 0.44
C GLY A 313 -31.40 19.89 1.96
N ALA A 314 -31.11 18.72 2.54
CA ALA A 314 -31.04 18.56 3.99
C ALA A 314 -29.75 19.23 4.51
N GLY A 315 -29.91 20.44 5.06
CA GLY A 315 -28.95 21.24 5.81
C GLY A 315 -27.53 21.41 5.20
N ALA A 316 -27.06 22.64 5.15
CA ALA A 316 -25.63 22.86 4.94
C ALA A 316 -24.87 22.01 5.97
N GLY A 317 -23.96 21.12 5.50
CA GLY A 317 -23.16 20.29 6.38
C GLY A 317 -22.37 21.15 7.37
N GLU A 318 -22.10 20.61 8.54
CA GLU A 318 -21.29 21.31 9.55
C GLU A 318 -19.85 21.46 9.04
N GLU A 319 -19.28 22.64 9.22
CA GLU A 319 -17.86 22.87 8.99
C GLU A 319 -17.07 22.32 10.16
N VAL A 320 -16.17 21.37 9.92
CA VAL A 320 -15.25 20.81 10.91
C VAL A 320 -13.89 21.48 10.75
N THR A 321 -13.34 22.07 11.80
CA THR A 321 -12.08 22.80 11.74
C THR A 321 -10.97 22.12 12.53
N SER A 322 -9.73 22.17 12.01
CA SER A 322 -8.55 21.60 12.67
C SER A 322 -7.28 22.37 12.35
N ARG A 323 -6.24 22.17 13.15
CA ARG A 323 -4.89 22.67 12.83
C ARG A 323 -4.22 21.83 11.73
N LEU A 324 -4.49 20.52 11.72
CA LEU A 324 -3.91 19.54 10.81
C LEU A 324 -4.96 18.55 10.36
N VAL A 325 -4.94 18.16 9.09
CA VAL A 325 -5.74 17.08 8.51
C VAL A 325 -4.83 15.93 8.13
N LEU A 326 -5.20 14.71 8.53
CA LEU A 326 -4.59 13.47 8.09
C LEU A 326 -5.51 12.74 7.12
N ASP A 327 -5.06 12.58 5.89
CA ASP A 327 -5.78 11.81 4.87
C ASP A 327 -5.43 10.33 5.02
N CYS A 328 -6.35 9.57 5.59
CA CYS A 328 -6.31 8.12 5.76
C CYS A 328 -7.38 7.40 4.92
N MET A 329 -7.92 8.06 3.86
CA MET A 329 -8.98 7.50 3.01
C MET A 329 -8.47 6.49 1.96
N GLY A 330 -7.20 6.10 2.05
CA GLY A 330 -6.59 5.08 1.19
C GLY A 330 -6.38 5.54 -0.25
N ASN A 331 -6.19 4.58 -1.16
CA ASN A 331 -5.94 4.86 -2.58
C ASN A 331 -7.12 5.57 -3.29
N ALA A 332 -8.32 5.48 -2.73
CA ALA A 332 -9.52 6.12 -3.26
C ALA A 332 -9.69 7.57 -2.79
N SER A 333 -8.79 8.10 -1.97
CA SER A 333 -8.86 9.46 -1.46
C SER A 333 -9.05 10.50 -2.57
N PRO A 334 -10.05 11.39 -2.46
CA PRO A 334 -10.22 12.50 -3.39
C PRO A 334 -9.02 13.46 -3.39
N MET A 335 -8.33 13.61 -2.26
CA MET A 335 -7.11 14.41 -2.14
C MET A 335 -5.98 13.78 -2.97
N VAL A 336 -5.75 12.47 -2.82
CA VAL A 336 -4.77 11.72 -3.61
C VAL A 336 -5.10 11.75 -5.10
N ARG A 337 -6.39 11.64 -5.44
CA ARG A 337 -6.87 11.74 -6.82
C ARG A 337 -6.55 13.12 -7.44
N GLN A 338 -6.68 14.20 -6.67
CA GLN A 338 -6.30 15.54 -7.11
C GLN A 338 -4.80 15.64 -7.38
N ILE A 339 -3.96 15.12 -6.46
CA ILE A 339 -2.48 15.15 -6.59
C ILE A 339 -2.00 14.31 -7.78
N ARG A 340 -2.63 13.15 -8.00
CA ARG A 340 -2.24 12.18 -9.03
C ARG A 340 -3.07 12.28 -10.31
N TRP A 341 -3.82 13.37 -10.49
CA TRP A 341 -4.68 13.55 -11.68
C TRP A 341 -3.87 13.43 -12.97
N GLY A 342 -4.42 12.70 -13.94
CA GLY A 342 -3.76 12.46 -15.24
C GLY A 342 -2.54 11.53 -15.18
N LYS A 343 -2.28 10.85 -14.05
CA LYS A 343 -1.15 9.92 -13.87
C LYS A 343 -1.67 8.51 -13.57
N LYS A 344 -1.44 7.57 -14.48
CA LYS A 344 -1.67 6.15 -14.21
C LYS A 344 -0.63 5.63 -13.21
N PRO A 345 -0.98 4.61 -12.39
CA PRO A 345 -0.01 3.89 -11.59
C PRO A 345 1.00 3.17 -12.50
N GLU A 346 2.24 3.06 -12.02
CA GLU A 346 3.29 2.33 -12.72
C GLU A 346 3.18 0.80 -12.53
N GLY A 347 2.39 0.36 -11.59
CA GLY A 347 2.04 -1.03 -11.37
C GLY A 347 0.71 -1.17 -10.66
N VAL A 348 0.09 -2.32 -10.81
CA VAL A 348 -1.15 -2.70 -10.10
C VAL A 348 -0.99 -4.15 -9.68
N CYS A 349 -1.40 -4.50 -8.47
CA CYS A 349 -1.67 -5.86 -8.08
C CYS A 349 -3.17 -6.12 -8.16
N LEU A 350 -3.58 -7.09 -8.96
CA LEU A 350 -4.92 -7.64 -8.91
C LEU A 350 -4.92 -8.82 -7.95
N VAL A 351 -5.97 -8.90 -7.13
CA VAL A 351 -6.13 -9.97 -6.13
C VAL A 351 -7.54 -10.50 -6.16
N VAL A 352 -7.67 -11.80 -6.20
CA VAL A 352 -8.93 -12.53 -5.96
C VAL A 352 -8.66 -13.65 -4.96
N GLY A 353 -9.69 -14.13 -4.28
CA GLY A 353 -9.50 -15.19 -3.30
C GLY A 353 -10.77 -15.59 -2.59
N SER A 354 -10.63 -16.52 -1.67
CA SER A 354 -11.72 -16.97 -0.80
C SER A 354 -11.22 -17.38 0.58
N CYS A 355 -12.10 -17.30 1.56
CA CYS A 355 -11.97 -18.05 2.80
C CYS A 355 -12.99 -19.18 2.75
N ALA A 356 -12.53 -20.43 2.88
CA ALA A 356 -13.37 -21.61 2.77
C ALA A 356 -13.06 -22.63 3.86
N ARG A 357 -14.06 -23.43 4.21
CA ARG A 357 -13.99 -24.63 5.05
C ARG A 357 -13.93 -25.85 4.16
N GLY A 358 -13.26 -26.92 4.62
CA GLY A 358 -13.12 -28.18 3.89
C GLY A 358 -11.68 -28.65 3.80
N TYR A 359 -10.72 -27.87 4.29
CA TYR A 359 -9.33 -28.27 4.34
C TYR A 359 -9.04 -29.24 5.48
N ASN A 360 -8.05 -30.13 5.28
CA ASN A 360 -7.65 -31.08 6.29
C ASN A 360 -7.01 -30.37 7.51
N PRO A 361 -7.62 -30.46 8.72
CA PRO A 361 -7.11 -29.78 9.91
C PRO A 361 -5.70 -30.21 10.33
N ASP A 362 -5.29 -31.43 10.00
CA ASP A 362 -3.96 -31.95 10.38
C ASP A 362 -2.82 -31.28 9.59
N THR A 363 -3.09 -30.84 8.37
CA THR A 363 -2.12 -30.18 7.49
C THR A 363 -2.31 -28.67 7.44
N ASN A 364 -3.45 -28.13 7.85
CA ASN A 364 -3.76 -26.70 7.85
C ASN A 364 -3.09 -25.96 9.04
N LYS A 365 -1.77 -26.07 9.17
CA LYS A 365 -0.97 -25.52 10.30
C LYS A 365 0.12 -24.56 9.88
N SER A 366 0.32 -24.40 8.56
CA SER A 366 1.32 -23.52 7.97
C SER A 366 0.69 -22.67 6.88
N GLY A 367 1.32 -21.56 6.52
CA GLY A 367 0.87 -20.69 5.44
C GLY A 367 1.85 -20.68 4.27
N ASP A 368 1.37 -20.17 3.14
CA ASP A 368 2.18 -19.78 2.00
C ASP A 368 2.14 -18.27 1.88
N ILE A 369 3.32 -17.63 1.90
CA ILE A 369 3.42 -16.17 1.75
C ILE A 369 3.52 -15.78 0.28
N ILE A 370 4.16 -16.62 -0.52
CA ILE A 370 4.18 -16.52 -1.99
C ILE A 370 4.46 -17.89 -2.58
N TYR A 371 3.62 -18.28 -3.51
CA TYR A 371 3.79 -19.56 -4.19
C TYR A 371 3.42 -19.42 -5.67
N ALA A 372 4.17 -20.05 -6.55
CA ALA A 372 3.86 -20.13 -7.97
C ALA A 372 4.12 -21.55 -8.49
N ASN A 373 3.10 -22.14 -9.13
CA ASN A 373 3.12 -23.48 -9.68
C ASN A 373 2.60 -23.58 -11.12
N ASN A 374 2.50 -22.42 -11.78
CA ASN A 374 2.01 -22.33 -13.14
C ASN A 374 2.96 -21.49 -13.99
N PRO A 375 3.06 -21.77 -15.30
CA PRO A 375 3.76 -20.91 -16.23
C PRO A 375 3.00 -19.59 -16.43
N ILE A 376 3.62 -18.64 -17.13
CA ILE A 376 2.93 -17.46 -17.62
C ILE A 376 1.80 -17.92 -18.55
N LEU A 377 0.56 -17.54 -18.21
CA LEU A 377 -0.62 -17.90 -19.00
C LEU A 377 -0.84 -16.86 -20.10
N ASP A 378 -1.12 -17.32 -21.30
CA ASP A 378 -1.52 -16.46 -22.44
C ASP A 378 -3.04 -16.21 -22.35
N LYS A 379 -3.42 -14.95 -22.25
CA LYS A 379 -4.82 -14.49 -22.20
C LYS A 379 -5.31 -13.97 -23.55
N GLY A 380 -4.56 -14.17 -24.62
CA GLY A 380 -4.83 -13.61 -25.93
C GLY A 380 -4.36 -12.17 -26.09
N ASP A 381 -4.38 -11.65 -27.32
CA ASP A 381 -4.00 -10.27 -27.68
C ASP A 381 -2.61 -9.82 -27.16
N GLY A 382 -1.72 -10.79 -26.93
CA GLY A 382 -0.38 -10.57 -26.41
C GLY A 382 -0.36 -10.23 -24.92
N VAL A 383 -1.37 -10.64 -24.16
CA VAL A 383 -1.45 -10.45 -22.72
C VAL A 383 -0.98 -11.72 -22.01
N GLY A 384 0.23 -11.67 -21.44
CA GLY A 384 0.74 -12.71 -20.53
C GLY A 384 0.43 -12.35 -19.07
N VAL A 385 0.07 -13.36 -18.26
CA VAL A 385 -0.17 -13.20 -16.81
C VAL A 385 0.52 -14.31 -16.04
N GLN A 386 1.33 -13.94 -15.04
CA GLN A 386 1.86 -14.85 -14.03
C GLN A 386 0.99 -14.73 -12.78
N TYR A 387 0.44 -15.85 -12.32
CA TYR A 387 -0.29 -15.92 -11.07
C TYR A 387 0.61 -16.38 -9.93
N PHE A 388 0.33 -15.83 -8.75
CA PHE A 388 0.94 -16.16 -7.48
C PHE A 388 -0.14 -16.47 -6.46
N TRP A 389 0.20 -17.30 -5.49
CA TRP A 389 -0.67 -17.71 -4.41
C TRP A 389 -0.14 -17.26 -3.07
N GLU A 390 -1.07 -16.94 -2.19
CA GLU A 390 -0.86 -16.72 -0.77
C GLU A 390 -1.98 -17.43 -0.01
N ALA A 391 -1.66 -18.18 1.04
CA ALA A 391 -2.68 -18.92 1.76
C ALA A 391 -2.33 -19.10 3.23
N PHE A 392 -3.33 -18.90 4.10
CA PHE A 392 -3.16 -18.95 5.56
C PHE A 392 -4.30 -19.72 6.22
N PRO A 393 -4.04 -20.50 7.31
CA PRO A 393 -5.07 -20.97 8.19
C PRO A 393 -5.93 -19.80 8.70
N ALA A 394 -7.24 -19.99 8.83
CA ALA A 394 -8.16 -18.98 9.34
C ALA A 394 -8.67 -19.36 10.73
N GLY A 395 -8.83 -18.38 11.62
CA GLY A 395 -9.25 -18.59 13.00
C GLY A 395 -10.73 -18.93 13.16
N SER A 396 -11.52 -18.98 12.08
CA SER A 396 -12.93 -19.39 12.09
C SER A 396 -13.14 -20.90 12.27
N GLY A 397 -12.08 -21.71 12.07
CA GLY A 397 -12.12 -23.15 12.31
C GLY A 397 -10.85 -23.87 11.88
N PRO A 398 -10.57 -25.08 12.40
CA PRO A 398 -9.32 -25.78 12.12
C PRO A 398 -9.19 -26.23 10.66
N GLY A 399 -10.31 -26.42 9.95
CA GLY A 399 -10.36 -26.71 8.51
C GLY A 399 -10.66 -25.50 7.65
N ASP A 400 -10.57 -24.28 8.20
CA ASP A 400 -10.82 -23.05 7.47
C ASP A 400 -9.48 -22.45 6.99
N ARG A 401 -9.44 -22.03 5.72
CA ARG A 401 -8.24 -21.46 5.10
C ARG A 401 -8.61 -20.29 4.20
N THR A 402 -7.86 -19.22 4.29
CA THR A 402 -7.92 -18.11 3.35
C THR A 402 -6.88 -18.34 2.28
N THR A 403 -7.28 -18.25 1.02
CA THR A 403 -6.40 -18.39 -0.14
C THR A 403 -6.61 -17.20 -1.06
N TYR A 404 -5.52 -16.56 -1.45
CA TYR A 404 -5.48 -15.49 -2.44
C TYR A 404 -4.73 -15.96 -3.68
N MET A 405 -5.21 -15.57 -4.84
CA MET A 405 -4.45 -15.57 -6.09
C MET A 405 -4.25 -14.12 -6.53
N PHE A 406 -3.02 -13.74 -6.85
CA PHE A 406 -2.71 -12.38 -7.25
C PHE A 406 -1.78 -12.34 -8.46
N ALA A 407 -1.80 -11.22 -9.15
CA ALA A 407 -0.93 -10.94 -10.29
C ALA A 407 -0.50 -9.49 -10.32
N TYR A 408 0.74 -9.25 -10.73
CA TYR A 408 1.25 -7.92 -10.96
C TYR A 408 1.16 -7.55 -12.43
N MET A 409 0.70 -6.34 -12.72
CA MET A 409 0.54 -5.85 -14.09
C MET A 409 0.53 -4.31 -14.16
N ASP A 410 0.56 -3.79 -15.37
CA ASP A 410 0.28 -2.37 -15.63
C ASP A 410 -1.21 -2.12 -15.83
N ALA A 411 -1.62 -0.84 -15.88
CA ALA A 411 -3.00 -0.45 -16.14
C ALA A 411 -3.29 -0.30 -17.66
N ASP A 412 -2.92 -1.31 -18.48
CA ASP A 412 -3.25 -1.34 -19.90
C ASP A 412 -4.73 -1.75 -20.10
N PRO A 413 -5.47 -1.12 -21.04
CA PRO A 413 -6.87 -1.47 -21.30
C PRO A 413 -7.13 -2.94 -21.67
N ARG A 414 -6.14 -3.64 -22.21
CA ARG A 414 -6.24 -5.05 -22.63
C ARG A 414 -6.12 -6.05 -21.47
N ARG A 415 -5.75 -5.60 -20.25
CA ARG A 415 -5.60 -6.48 -19.11
C ARG A 415 -6.94 -7.13 -18.73
N THR A 416 -6.85 -8.34 -18.18
CA THR A 416 -8.01 -9.13 -17.71
C THR A 416 -8.86 -8.40 -16.69
N SER A 417 -10.14 -8.72 -16.62
CA SER A 417 -11.06 -8.24 -15.58
C SER A 417 -10.84 -8.98 -14.27
N LEU A 418 -11.40 -8.46 -13.17
CA LEU A 418 -11.42 -9.17 -11.89
C LEU A 418 -12.33 -10.41 -11.95
N GLU A 419 -13.40 -10.35 -12.76
CA GLU A 419 -14.30 -11.49 -12.94
C GLU A 419 -13.59 -12.64 -13.68
N ASP A 420 -12.89 -12.34 -14.80
CA ASP A 420 -12.09 -13.34 -15.53
C ASP A 420 -10.99 -13.94 -14.63
N MET A 421 -10.34 -13.11 -13.82
CA MET A 421 -9.34 -13.59 -12.87
C MET A 421 -9.97 -14.49 -11.78
N MET A 422 -11.20 -14.22 -11.37
CA MET A 422 -11.91 -15.06 -10.42
C MET A 422 -12.31 -16.42 -11.05
N ASP A 423 -12.64 -16.44 -12.34
CA ASP A 423 -12.89 -17.70 -13.06
C ASP A 423 -11.60 -18.53 -13.16
N ASP A 424 -10.45 -17.91 -13.42
CA ASP A 424 -9.14 -18.58 -13.36
C ASP A 424 -8.83 -19.11 -11.96
N TYR A 425 -9.20 -18.37 -10.90
CA TYR A 425 -9.01 -18.79 -9.52
C TYR A 425 -9.72 -20.13 -9.23
N TRP A 426 -10.99 -20.26 -9.66
CA TRP A 426 -11.74 -21.50 -9.46
C TRP A 426 -11.18 -22.68 -10.27
N GLU A 427 -10.53 -22.40 -11.39
CA GLU A 427 -9.91 -23.43 -12.22
C GLU A 427 -8.56 -23.90 -11.63
N LEU A 428 -7.76 -22.98 -11.09
CA LEU A 428 -6.39 -23.25 -10.65
C LEU A 428 -6.30 -23.64 -9.15
N LEU A 429 -7.29 -23.29 -8.32
CA LEU A 429 -7.28 -23.59 -6.89
C LEU A 429 -7.13 -25.10 -6.57
N PRO A 430 -7.83 -26.02 -7.26
CA PRO A 430 -7.66 -27.46 -7.04
C PRO A 430 -6.22 -27.93 -7.22
N GLN A 431 -5.55 -27.46 -8.24
CA GLN A 431 -4.14 -27.81 -8.54
C GLN A 431 -3.18 -27.26 -7.48
N TYR A 432 -3.49 -26.10 -6.89
CA TYR A 432 -2.66 -25.47 -5.87
C TYR A 432 -2.86 -26.10 -4.49
N GLN A 433 -4.10 -26.28 -4.07
CA GLN A 433 -4.43 -26.72 -2.71
C GLN A 433 -4.70 -28.24 -2.58
N GLY A 434 -4.84 -28.96 -3.69
CA GLY A 434 -5.16 -30.41 -3.69
C GLY A 434 -6.57 -30.69 -3.14
N VAL A 435 -7.54 -29.85 -3.48
CA VAL A 435 -8.94 -29.93 -3.06
C VAL A 435 -9.88 -29.76 -4.24
N GLU A 436 -11.06 -30.34 -4.19
CA GLU A 436 -12.10 -30.07 -5.18
C GLU A 436 -12.95 -28.88 -4.72
N ILE A 437 -13.39 -28.06 -5.68
CA ILE A 437 -14.19 -26.84 -5.38
C ILE A 437 -15.51 -27.21 -4.70
N GLU A 438 -16.07 -28.34 -5.09
CA GLU A 438 -17.35 -28.87 -4.61
C GLU A 438 -17.28 -29.36 -3.15
N ASP A 439 -16.08 -29.67 -2.64
CA ASP A 439 -15.83 -30.08 -1.26
C ASP A 439 -15.64 -28.87 -0.32
N LEU A 440 -15.59 -27.66 -0.87
CA LEU A 440 -15.37 -26.44 -0.11
C LEU A 440 -16.66 -25.69 0.21
N GLU A 441 -16.82 -25.32 1.46
CA GLU A 441 -17.86 -24.39 1.91
C GLU A 441 -17.27 -22.96 1.99
N PHE A 442 -17.59 -22.14 1.00
CA PHE A 442 -17.10 -20.76 0.96
C PHE A 442 -17.73 -19.90 2.04
N GLN A 443 -16.89 -19.31 2.87
CA GLN A 443 -17.28 -18.39 3.93
C GLN A 443 -17.28 -16.94 3.42
N ARG A 444 -16.32 -16.58 2.58
CA ARG A 444 -16.16 -15.26 1.95
C ARG A 444 -15.46 -15.40 0.60
N VAL A 445 -15.78 -14.50 -0.32
CA VAL A 445 -15.03 -14.28 -1.55
C VAL A 445 -14.38 -12.89 -1.48
N LEU A 446 -13.12 -12.81 -1.88
CA LEU A 446 -12.25 -11.66 -1.71
C LEU A 446 -11.77 -11.20 -3.08
N PHE A 447 -11.73 -9.91 -3.31
CA PHE A 447 -11.29 -9.35 -4.59
C PHE A 447 -10.89 -7.88 -4.43
N GLY A 448 -9.98 -7.44 -5.30
CA GLY A 448 -9.55 -6.06 -5.30
C GLY A 448 -8.38 -5.79 -6.23
N PHE A 449 -7.99 -4.54 -6.28
CA PHE A 449 -6.79 -4.11 -6.97
C PHE A 449 -6.08 -3.01 -6.18
N PHE A 450 -4.75 -3.03 -6.22
CA PHE A 450 -3.91 -2.11 -5.48
C PHE A 450 -2.97 -1.40 -6.44
N PRO A 451 -3.17 -0.10 -6.68
CA PRO A 451 -2.28 0.68 -7.53
C PRO A 451 -0.98 1.01 -6.78
N THR A 452 0.14 0.94 -7.49
CA THR A 452 1.46 1.35 -6.99
C THR A 452 2.05 2.45 -7.83
N TYR A 453 2.74 3.34 -7.14
CA TYR A 453 3.42 4.47 -7.75
C TYR A 453 4.88 4.45 -7.34
N LYS A 454 5.75 4.62 -8.32
CA LYS A 454 7.20 4.60 -8.13
C LYS A 454 7.70 5.67 -7.16
N ARG A 455 7.03 6.84 -7.17
CA ARG A 455 7.29 7.91 -6.20
C ARG A 455 6.38 7.74 -4.99
N SER A 456 6.83 6.94 -4.03
CA SER A 456 6.16 6.66 -2.77
C SER A 456 7.19 6.68 -1.64
N PRO A 457 6.83 7.07 -0.42
CA PRO A 457 5.55 7.69 -0.03
C PRO A 457 5.31 9.05 -0.70
N LEU A 458 4.03 9.44 -0.79
CA LEU A 458 3.63 10.73 -1.35
C LEU A 458 3.97 11.85 -0.36
N PRO A 459 4.80 12.84 -0.73
CA PRO A 459 5.06 14.00 0.13
C PRO A 459 3.80 14.88 0.26
N ALA A 460 3.71 15.66 1.32
CA ALA A 460 2.63 16.61 1.51
C ALA A 460 2.60 17.63 0.36
N GLU A 461 1.43 17.85 -0.25
CA GLU A 461 1.25 18.80 -1.36
C GLU A 461 0.76 20.17 -0.86
N TRP A 462 0.05 20.21 0.26
CA TRP A 462 -0.50 21.41 0.88
C TRP A 462 0.03 21.58 2.29
N ASP A 463 0.01 22.80 2.79
CA ASP A 463 0.21 23.06 4.20
C ASP A 463 -0.94 22.41 5.00
N ARG A 464 -0.67 21.99 6.23
CA ARG A 464 -1.67 21.44 7.16
C ARG A 464 -2.44 20.19 6.68
N VAL A 465 -1.97 19.51 5.62
CA VAL A 465 -2.55 18.25 5.10
C VAL A 465 -1.44 17.23 4.88
N CYS A 466 -1.60 16.04 5.46
CA CYS A 466 -0.62 14.95 5.32
C CYS A 466 -1.33 13.63 5.01
N GLN A 467 -0.90 12.93 3.97
CA GLN A 467 -1.38 11.61 3.60
C GLN A 467 -0.72 10.54 4.48
N ILE A 468 -1.49 9.60 5.01
CA ILE A 468 -1.01 8.50 5.87
C ILE A 468 -1.55 7.16 5.37
N GLY A 469 -0.79 6.10 5.60
CA GLY A 469 -1.16 4.74 5.15
C GLY A 469 -1.22 4.65 3.63
N ASP A 470 -2.21 3.92 3.10
CA ASP A 470 -2.39 3.70 1.66
C ASP A 470 -2.60 4.99 0.87
N ALA A 471 -3.12 6.05 1.50
CA ALA A 471 -3.25 7.37 0.87
C ALA A 471 -1.87 7.98 0.54
N SER A 472 -0.85 7.71 1.34
CA SER A 472 0.52 8.11 1.04
C SER A 472 1.24 7.15 0.07
N GLY A 473 0.75 5.93 -0.08
CA GLY A 473 1.44 4.87 -0.82
C GLY A 473 2.67 4.35 -0.08
N MET A 474 2.64 4.32 1.25
CA MET A 474 3.75 3.81 2.06
C MET A 474 3.82 2.28 2.14
N GLN A 475 2.75 1.59 1.73
CA GLN A 475 2.73 0.14 1.65
C GLN A 475 3.71 -0.38 0.59
N SER A 476 4.26 -1.57 0.84
CA SER A 476 5.13 -2.23 -0.13
C SER A 476 4.39 -2.56 -1.43
N PRO A 477 5.00 -2.34 -2.59
CA PRO A 477 4.44 -2.78 -3.86
C PRO A 477 4.43 -4.30 -4.05
N LEU A 478 5.03 -5.09 -3.14
CA LEU A 478 5.02 -6.54 -3.17
C LEU A 478 3.88 -7.14 -2.36
N SER A 479 3.80 -6.84 -1.07
CA SER A 479 2.81 -7.46 -0.19
C SER A 479 1.48 -6.73 -0.15
N PHE A 480 1.46 -5.42 -0.48
CA PHE A 480 0.30 -4.55 -0.29
C PHE A 480 -0.25 -4.56 1.15
N GLY A 481 0.58 -4.96 2.10
CA GLY A 481 0.28 -5.06 3.53
C GLY A 481 0.14 -3.69 4.18
N GLY A 482 -0.91 -2.93 3.86
CA GLY A 482 -1.13 -1.58 4.40
C GLY A 482 -1.18 -1.55 5.92
N PHE A 483 -1.79 -2.58 6.55
CA PHE A 483 -1.83 -2.69 8.01
C PHE A 483 -0.44 -2.95 8.61
N ALA A 484 0.29 -3.97 8.16
CA ALA A 484 1.62 -4.29 8.65
C ALA A 484 2.61 -3.12 8.44
N CYS A 485 2.52 -2.44 7.29
CA CYS A 485 3.29 -1.23 7.05
C CYS A 485 2.94 -0.11 8.05
N LEU A 486 1.65 0.09 8.35
CA LEU A 486 1.24 1.12 9.30
C LEU A 486 1.69 0.79 10.72
N THR A 487 1.59 -0.47 11.18
CA THR A 487 2.07 -0.88 12.51
C THR A 487 3.54 -0.54 12.69
N ARG A 488 4.38 -0.92 11.74
CA ARG A 488 5.81 -0.58 11.73
C ARG A 488 6.09 0.92 11.82
N HIS A 489 5.21 1.76 11.31
CA HIS A 489 5.43 3.20 11.20
C HIS A 489 4.61 4.05 12.18
N VAL A 490 3.62 3.49 12.89
CA VAL A 490 2.66 4.27 13.69
C VAL A 490 3.35 5.10 14.79
N LYS A 491 4.34 4.53 15.47
CA LYS A 491 5.12 5.21 16.50
C LYS A 491 5.89 6.40 15.90
N ARG A 492 6.69 6.15 14.87
CA ARG A 492 7.46 7.19 14.16
C ARG A 492 6.57 8.31 13.63
N ILE A 493 5.43 7.97 13.01
CA ILE A 493 4.49 8.93 12.43
C ILE A 493 3.87 9.77 13.55
N SER A 494 3.38 9.16 14.62
CA SER A 494 2.75 9.88 15.72
C SER A 494 3.74 10.80 16.47
N GLU A 495 4.99 10.39 16.64
CA GLU A 495 6.07 11.24 17.18
C GLU A 495 6.36 12.43 16.26
N ALA A 496 6.50 12.18 14.96
CA ALA A 496 6.76 13.21 13.98
C ALA A 496 5.64 14.27 13.93
N LEU A 497 4.39 13.82 13.92
CA LEU A 497 3.22 14.71 13.91
C LEU A 497 3.07 15.46 15.23
N SER A 498 3.38 14.84 16.36
CA SER A 498 3.37 15.51 17.68
C SER A 498 4.39 16.66 17.72
N GLU A 499 5.63 16.39 17.31
CA GLU A 499 6.68 17.43 17.24
C GLU A 499 6.30 18.56 16.26
N ALA A 500 5.67 18.22 15.12
CA ALA A 500 5.19 19.21 14.16
C ALA A 500 4.10 20.11 14.74
N LEU A 501 3.12 19.52 15.44
CA LEU A 501 2.01 20.24 16.09
C LEU A 501 2.50 21.13 17.24
N GLU A 502 3.43 20.65 18.07
CA GLU A 502 4.03 21.41 19.17
C GLU A 502 4.89 22.58 18.70
N GLY A 503 5.50 22.43 17.54
CA GLY A 503 6.36 23.45 16.91
C GLY A 503 5.62 24.36 15.94
N ASP A 504 4.33 24.11 15.66
CA ASP A 504 3.55 24.69 14.55
C ASP A 504 4.24 24.60 13.19
N LEU A 505 4.97 23.48 12.97
CA LEU A 505 5.69 23.16 11.74
C LEU A 505 4.78 22.40 10.76
N LEU A 506 3.66 23.03 10.39
CA LEU A 506 2.58 22.44 9.62
C LEU A 506 2.61 22.84 8.12
N ASP A 507 3.68 23.53 7.69
CA ASP A 507 3.90 23.78 6.28
C ASP A 507 4.22 22.48 5.51
N LYS A 508 3.93 22.48 4.20
CA LYS A 508 4.10 21.29 3.35
C LYS A 508 5.54 20.74 3.31
N ARG A 509 6.55 21.57 3.52
CA ARG A 509 7.95 21.12 3.55
C ARG A 509 8.22 20.34 4.83
N SER A 510 7.75 20.85 5.96
CA SER A 510 7.87 20.19 7.26
C SER A 510 7.08 18.89 7.30
N LEU A 511 5.81 18.89 6.87
CA LEU A 511 4.99 17.69 6.78
C LEU A 511 5.52 16.69 5.75
N GLY A 512 6.11 17.14 4.65
CA GLY A 512 6.77 16.28 3.67
C GLY A 512 7.93 15.45 4.25
N LEU A 513 8.49 15.84 5.39
CA LEU A 513 9.52 15.05 6.07
C LEU A 513 8.95 13.86 6.85
N VAL A 514 7.66 13.86 7.18
CA VAL A 514 6.96 12.71 7.78
C VAL A 514 6.93 11.55 6.77
N ASN A 515 6.66 11.88 5.51
CA ASN A 515 6.66 10.97 4.36
C ASN A 515 7.96 11.10 3.54
N ALA A 516 9.10 11.13 4.21
CA ALA A 516 10.39 11.23 3.57
C ALA A 516 10.63 10.09 2.56
N TYR A 517 11.43 10.40 1.54
CA TYR A 517 11.85 9.40 0.55
C TYR A 517 12.44 8.15 1.20
N GLN A 518 11.94 6.99 0.80
CA GLN A 518 12.35 5.67 1.27
C GLN A 518 12.95 4.84 0.12
N PRO A 519 14.28 4.82 -0.06
CA PRO A 519 14.91 4.07 -1.13
C PRO A 519 14.66 2.56 -1.05
N SER A 520 14.47 1.99 0.15
CA SER A 520 14.07 0.58 0.34
C SER A 520 12.73 0.29 -0.33
N LEU A 521 11.72 1.14 -0.10
CA LEU A 521 10.39 1.02 -0.69
C LEU A 521 10.42 1.17 -2.22
N THR A 522 11.15 2.18 -2.72
CA THR A 522 11.30 2.37 -4.18
C THR A 522 12.06 1.21 -4.83
N SER A 523 12.98 0.56 -4.09
CA SER A 523 13.68 -0.63 -4.59
C SER A 523 12.75 -1.84 -4.73
N THR A 524 11.72 -1.99 -3.90
CA THR A 524 10.76 -3.09 -4.00
C THR A 524 9.85 -2.98 -5.24
N TRP A 525 9.65 -1.78 -5.79
CA TRP A 525 8.94 -1.60 -7.05
C TRP A 525 9.59 -2.37 -8.23
N MET A 526 10.92 -2.50 -8.23
CA MET A 526 11.63 -3.29 -9.24
C MET A 526 11.27 -4.78 -9.18
N PHE A 527 11.09 -5.32 -7.98
CA PHE A 527 10.66 -6.72 -7.81
C PHE A 527 9.26 -6.90 -8.39
N GLN A 528 8.32 -6.02 -8.05
CA GLN A 528 7.00 -6.02 -8.68
C GLN A 528 7.10 -5.95 -10.21
N LYS A 529 7.93 -5.07 -10.76
CA LYS A 529 8.13 -4.95 -12.21
C LYS A 529 8.70 -6.24 -12.83
N SER A 530 9.63 -6.91 -12.15
CA SER A 530 10.22 -8.17 -12.64
C SER A 530 9.26 -9.36 -12.58
N MET A 531 8.17 -9.25 -11.81
CA MET A 531 7.10 -10.25 -11.68
C MET A 531 5.90 -9.96 -12.60
N SER A 532 5.98 -8.91 -13.41
CA SER A 532 4.90 -8.44 -14.29
C SER A 532 5.31 -8.61 -15.76
N VAL A 533 4.51 -9.31 -16.53
CA VAL A 533 4.74 -9.46 -18.01
C VAL A 533 4.15 -8.24 -18.71
N GLY A 534 4.93 -7.58 -19.57
CA GLY A 534 4.45 -6.46 -20.40
C GLY A 534 3.45 -6.92 -21.47
N VAL A 535 2.48 -6.07 -21.80
CA VAL A 535 1.56 -6.38 -22.90
C VAL A 535 2.31 -6.38 -24.23
N GLY A 536 2.19 -7.48 -24.99
CA GLY A 536 2.95 -7.72 -26.24
C GLY A 536 4.38 -8.21 -26.02
N GLU A 537 4.81 -8.37 -24.76
CA GLU A 537 6.12 -8.91 -24.44
C GLU A 537 6.14 -10.44 -24.66
N ARG A 538 7.24 -10.92 -25.26
CA ARG A 538 7.49 -12.35 -25.46
C ARG A 538 8.64 -12.77 -24.57
N VAL A 539 8.32 -13.52 -23.53
CA VAL A 539 9.27 -14.07 -22.57
C VAL A 539 9.10 -15.59 -22.47
N ASP A 540 10.12 -16.27 -21.95
CA ASP A 540 9.99 -17.68 -21.59
C ASP A 540 8.85 -17.87 -20.58
N ALA A 541 8.04 -18.91 -20.77
CA ALA A 541 6.87 -19.16 -19.94
C ALA A 541 7.20 -19.35 -18.44
N ASN A 542 8.41 -19.77 -18.10
CA ASN A 542 8.86 -20.00 -16.74
C ASN A 542 9.81 -18.91 -16.21
N LEU A 543 10.08 -17.84 -16.97
CA LEU A 543 11.07 -16.82 -16.62
C LEU A 543 10.89 -16.31 -15.20
N ILE A 544 9.66 -15.99 -14.81
CA ILE A 544 9.37 -15.39 -13.51
C ILE A 544 9.52 -16.42 -12.37
N VAL A 545 9.05 -17.63 -12.57
CA VAL A 545 9.19 -18.73 -11.61
C VAL A 545 10.68 -19.03 -11.38
N ASP A 546 11.48 -19.12 -12.43
CA ASP A 546 12.92 -19.36 -12.37
C ASP A 546 13.66 -18.21 -11.66
N LEU A 547 13.26 -16.97 -11.95
CA LEU A 547 13.82 -15.79 -11.29
C LEU A 547 13.62 -15.86 -9.78
N LEU A 548 12.39 -16.13 -9.35
CA LEU A 548 12.05 -16.20 -7.94
C LEU A 548 12.72 -17.41 -7.27
N ALA A 549 12.71 -18.58 -7.90
CA ALA A 549 13.40 -19.75 -7.41
C ALA A 549 14.89 -19.48 -7.16
N ASN A 550 15.60 -18.85 -8.10
CA ASN A 550 17.01 -18.50 -7.94
C ASN A 550 17.26 -17.49 -6.81
N ASN A 551 16.38 -16.48 -6.67
CA ASN A 551 16.48 -15.50 -5.59
C ASN A 551 16.25 -16.16 -4.21
N PHE A 552 15.21 -16.99 -4.08
CA PHE A 552 14.91 -17.67 -2.81
C PHE A 552 15.93 -18.73 -2.46
N LYS A 553 16.50 -19.48 -3.43
CA LYS A 553 17.68 -20.34 -3.22
C LYS A 553 18.87 -19.54 -2.63
N SER A 554 19.12 -18.33 -3.14
CA SER A 554 20.20 -17.49 -2.63
C SER A 554 19.89 -16.94 -1.25
N MET A 555 18.65 -16.53 -0.98
CA MET A 555 18.22 -16.06 0.35
C MET A 555 18.26 -17.19 1.39
N ASP A 556 17.80 -18.38 1.04
CA ASP A 556 17.81 -19.55 1.91
C ASP A 556 19.24 -19.91 2.37
N LYS A 557 20.21 -19.90 1.45
CA LYS A 557 21.64 -20.08 1.76
C LYS A 557 22.17 -19.04 2.75
N LEU A 558 21.62 -17.82 2.74
CA LEU A 558 21.99 -16.73 3.65
C LEU A 558 21.22 -16.78 4.97
N GLY A 559 20.11 -17.53 5.01
CA GLY A 559 19.31 -17.83 6.19
C GLY A 559 18.38 -16.72 6.66
N ASN A 560 17.79 -16.93 7.82
CA ASN A 560 16.76 -16.06 8.42
C ASN A 560 17.13 -14.57 8.57
N PRO A 561 18.42 -14.19 8.81
CA PRO A 561 18.79 -12.77 8.84
C PRO A 561 18.57 -12.01 7.50
N VAL A 562 18.34 -12.75 6.41
CA VAL A 562 18.01 -12.20 5.09
C VAL A 562 16.55 -12.44 4.75
N LEU A 563 16.04 -13.65 5.02
CA LEU A 563 14.68 -14.05 4.70
C LEU A 563 13.63 -13.28 5.51
N LYS A 564 13.76 -13.23 6.84
CA LYS A 564 12.75 -12.58 7.70
C LYS A 564 12.49 -11.12 7.34
N PRO A 565 13.50 -10.23 7.30
CA PRO A 565 13.23 -8.85 6.93
C PRO A 565 12.65 -8.71 5.52
N PHE A 566 13.13 -9.51 4.55
CA PHE A 566 12.61 -9.47 3.18
C PHE A 566 11.12 -9.85 3.13
N LEU A 567 10.73 -10.93 3.80
CA LEU A 567 9.33 -11.39 3.84
C LEU A 567 8.41 -10.48 4.67
N GLN A 568 8.96 -9.60 5.51
CA GLN A 568 8.25 -8.53 6.22
C GLN A 568 8.38 -7.17 5.53
N ASP A 569 8.66 -7.16 4.21
CA ASP A 569 8.80 -5.95 3.38
C ASP A 569 9.89 -4.95 3.84
N VAL A 570 10.86 -5.42 4.60
CA VAL A 570 12.00 -4.61 5.04
C VAL A 570 13.24 -4.93 4.23
N VAL A 571 13.34 -4.32 3.05
CA VAL A 571 14.51 -4.51 2.17
C VAL A 571 15.71 -3.73 2.71
N GLN A 572 16.82 -4.44 2.89
CA GLN A 572 18.08 -3.91 3.42
C GLN A 572 19.20 -3.98 2.38
N PHE A 573 20.05 -2.95 2.31
CA PHE A 573 21.14 -2.88 1.32
C PHE A 573 22.10 -4.08 1.37
N GLY A 574 22.64 -4.40 2.55
CA GLY A 574 23.63 -5.47 2.70
C GLY A 574 23.10 -6.86 2.36
N PRO A 575 21.96 -7.29 2.93
CA PRO A 575 21.27 -8.50 2.54
C PRO A 575 20.98 -8.57 1.04
N LEU A 576 20.36 -7.55 0.46
CA LEU A 576 20.04 -7.52 -0.97
C LEU A 576 21.28 -7.63 -1.85
N ALA A 577 22.36 -6.91 -1.53
CA ALA A 577 23.63 -7.00 -2.27
C ALA A 577 24.20 -8.41 -2.27
N ARG A 578 24.12 -9.13 -1.15
CA ARG A 578 24.58 -10.53 -1.04
C ARG A 578 23.71 -11.49 -1.84
N VAL A 579 22.38 -11.30 -1.83
CA VAL A 579 21.46 -12.10 -2.63
C VAL A 579 21.75 -11.92 -4.12
N LEU A 580 21.87 -10.68 -4.60
CA LEU A 580 22.19 -10.39 -6.01
C LEU A 580 23.54 -10.97 -6.44
N ALA A 581 24.55 -10.88 -5.57
CA ALA A 581 25.85 -11.52 -5.84
C ALA A 581 25.72 -13.04 -5.89
N GLY A 582 24.96 -13.66 -4.98
CA GLY A 582 24.69 -15.10 -4.96
C GLY A 582 24.00 -15.55 -6.26
N VAL A 583 22.92 -14.91 -6.66
CA VAL A 583 22.21 -15.22 -7.92
C VAL A 583 23.12 -15.07 -9.13
N THR A 584 23.96 -14.01 -9.18
CA THR A 584 24.90 -13.79 -10.28
C THR A 584 25.95 -14.91 -10.38
N LEU A 585 26.38 -15.45 -9.25
CA LEU A 585 27.37 -16.54 -9.21
C LEU A 585 26.76 -17.90 -9.48
N ASP A 586 25.58 -18.19 -8.92
CA ASP A 586 24.95 -19.49 -8.97
C ASP A 586 24.16 -19.72 -10.28
N ALA A 587 23.55 -18.66 -10.82
CA ALA A 587 22.69 -18.70 -12.01
C ALA A 587 23.01 -17.57 -13.02
N PRO A 588 24.26 -17.44 -13.53
CA PRO A 588 24.67 -16.33 -14.39
C PRO A 588 23.87 -16.23 -15.69
N LEU A 589 23.34 -17.36 -16.20
CA LEU A 589 22.56 -17.39 -17.43
C LEU A 589 21.14 -16.85 -17.27
N SER A 590 20.63 -16.68 -16.03
CA SER A 590 19.32 -16.07 -15.77
C SER A 590 19.37 -14.54 -15.87
N ILE A 591 20.55 -13.93 -15.80
CA ILE A 591 20.70 -12.46 -15.78
C ILE A 591 20.34 -11.81 -17.12
N PRO A 592 20.85 -12.24 -18.30
CA PRO A 592 20.51 -11.57 -19.56
C PRO A 592 19.02 -11.55 -19.89
N PRO A 593 18.24 -12.64 -19.75
CA PRO A 593 16.80 -12.60 -19.95
C PRO A 593 16.10 -11.64 -19.01
N LEU A 594 16.50 -11.59 -17.72
CA LEU A 594 15.96 -10.66 -16.73
C LEU A 594 16.20 -9.19 -17.11
N LEU A 595 17.43 -8.85 -17.55
CA LEU A 595 17.75 -7.48 -17.95
C LEU A 595 16.95 -7.04 -19.19
N LEU A 596 16.69 -7.94 -20.12
CA LEU A 596 15.84 -7.68 -21.28
C LEU A 596 14.38 -7.47 -20.87
N HIS A 597 13.87 -8.32 -19.97
CA HIS A 597 12.52 -8.25 -19.45
C HIS A 597 12.26 -6.95 -18.68
N VAL A 598 13.11 -6.61 -17.74
CA VAL A 598 12.96 -5.38 -16.92
C VAL A 598 13.19 -4.11 -17.74
N GLY A 599 14.15 -4.15 -18.66
CA GLY A 599 14.57 -3.04 -19.50
C GLY A 599 15.64 -2.13 -18.84
N ILE A 600 16.42 -1.48 -19.68
CA ILE A 600 17.61 -0.71 -19.25
C ILE A 600 17.22 0.53 -18.44
N VAL A 601 16.14 1.23 -18.82
CA VAL A 601 15.76 2.51 -18.17
C VAL A 601 15.25 2.26 -16.74
N PRO A 602 14.32 1.34 -16.47
CA PRO A 602 13.94 0.98 -15.11
C PRO A 602 15.11 0.48 -14.26
N LEU A 603 16.00 -0.33 -14.87
CA LEU A 603 17.17 -0.83 -14.16
C LEU A 603 18.13 0.28 -13.74
N ALA A 604 18.44 1.24 -14.63
CA ALA A 604 19.33 2.36 -14.33
C ALA A 604 18.77 3.23 -13.19
N ASP A 605 17.47 3.47 -13.19
CA ASP A 605 16.81 4.20 -12.12
C ASP A 605 16.85 3.43 -10.79
N TRP A 606 16.56 2.13 -10.81
CA TRP A 606 16.64 1.25 -9.64
C TRP A 606 18.03 1.21 -9.02
N ILE A 607 19.10 1.17 -9.82
CA ILE A 607 20.48 1.22 -9.35
C ILE A 607 20.72 2.50 -8.51
N GLY A 608 20.16 3.64 -8.92
CA GLY A 608 20.21 4.88 -8.14
C GLY A 608 19.57 4.73 -6.75
N HIS A 609 18.41 4.08 -6.67
CA HIS A 609 17.71 3.82 -5.40
C HIS A 609 18.46 2.80 -4.53
N PHE A 610 19.02 1.77 -5.15
CA PHE A 610 19.85 0.77 -4.48
C PHE A 610 21.07 1.42 -3.78
N PHE A 611 21.82 2.27 -4.48
CA PHE A 611 22.93 2.99 -3.86
C PHE A 611 22.50 4.04 -2.84
N SER A 612 21.33 4.68 -3.03
CA SER A 612 20.75 5.59 -2.04
C SER A 612 20.41 4.86 -0.74
N MET A 613 19.89 3.63 -0.83
CA MET A 613 19.65 2.76 0.34
C MET A 613 20.98 2.43 1.07
N GLY A 614 22.04 2.13 0.32
CA GLY A 614 23.38 1.93 0.87
C GLY A 614 23.94 3.17 1.58
N LEU A 615 23.75 4.34 0.98
CA LEU A 615 24.12 5.62 1.58
C LEU A 615 23.34 5.89 2.87
N TYR A 616 22.02 5.66 2.88
CA TYR A 616 21.20 5.83 4.08
C TYR A 616 21.61 4.89 5.19
N SER A 617 21.89 3.62 4.89
CA SER A 617 22.44 2.66 5.84
C SER A 617 23.77 3.10 6.44
N ALA A 618 24.67 3.65 5.62
CA ALA A 618 25.94 4.21 6.07
C ALA A 618 25.75 5.44 6.95
N LEU A 619 24.89 6.38 6.55
CA LEU A 619 24.59 7.59 7.33
C LEU A 619 23.92 7.27 8.65
N HIS A 620 22.97 6.32 8.69
CA HIS A 620 22.34 5.84 9.92
C HIS A 620 23.41 5.34 10.91
N ARG A 621 24.35 4.50 10.45
CA ARG A 621 25.38 3.88 11.30
C ARG A 621 26.49 4.86 11.73
N LEU A 622 26.96 5.71 10.83
CA LEU A 622 28.15 6.55 11.06
C LEU A 622 27.77 7.94 11.58
N ALA A 623 26.79 8.60 10.99
CA ALA A 623 26.38 9.95 11.34
C ALA A 623 25.23 9.98 12.37
N GLY A 624 24.36 8.96 12.37
CA GLY A 624 23.18 8.88 13.23
C GLY A 624 23.50 9.04 14.72
N PRO A 625 24.45 8.27 15.30
CA PRO A 625 24.80 8.40 16.74
C PRO A 625 25.31 9.80 17.11
N TRP A 626 26.07 10.43 16.24
CA TRP A 626 26.56 11.78 16.44
C TRP A 626 25.42 12.81 16.39
N LEU A 627 24.49 12.68 15.43
CA LEU A 627 23.38 13.59 15.27
C LEU A 627 22.39 13.45 16.45
N ARG A 628 22.06 12.23 16.88
CA ARG A 628 21.20 11.96 18.06
C ARG A 628 21.74 12.64 19.33
N LYS A 629 23.07 12.65 19.55
CA LYS A 629 23.70 13.33 20.71
C LYS A 629 23.55 14.86 20.66
N ARG A 630 23.28 15.43 19.50
CA ARG A 630 23.13 16.88 19.31
C ARG A 630 21.68 17.37 19.40
N LEU A 631 20.67 16.49 19.15
CA LEU A 631 19.26 16.85 19.17
C LEU A 631 18.82 17.68 20.40
N PRO A 632 19.22 17.34 21.65
CA PRO A 632 18.79 18.10 22.83
C PRO A 632 19.29 19.56 22.88
N LYS A 633 20.32 19.88 22.09
CA LYS A 633 20.94 21.23 22.07
C LYS A 633 20.45 22.09 20.90
N MET A 634 19.57 21.56 20.05
CA MET A 634 19.06 22.25 18.87
C MET A 634 17.80 23.05 19.19
N SER A 635 17.50 24.04 18.36
CA SER A 635 16.20 24.69 18.33
C SER A 635 15.09 23.68 18.07
N LYS A 636 13.83 23.97 18.39
CA LYS A 636 12.70 23.07 18.12
C LYS A 636 12.64 22.68 16.64
N GLU A 637 12.79 23.63 15.75
CA GLU A 637 12.76 23.43 14.30
C GLU A 637 13.93 22.58 13.78
N ASP A 638 15.15 22.90 14.19
CA ASP A 638 16.32 22.11 13.78
C ASP A 638 16.29 20.70 14.35
N ARG A 639 15.76 20.54 15.58
CA ARG A 639 15.56 19.23 16.20
C ARG A 639 14.55 18.41 15.40
N TYR A 640 13.39 19.00 15.07
CA TYR A 640 12.39 18.34 14.23
C TYR A 640 12.98 17.86 12.90
N ARG A 641 13.63 18.77 12.16
CA ARG A 641 14.26 18.44 10.87
C ARG A 641 15.32 17.34 11.00
N SER A 642 16.14 17.41 12.05
CA SER A 642 17.19 16.42 12.30
C SER A 642 16.62 15.07 12.72
N SER A 643 15.55 15.03 13.52
CA SER A 643 14.83 13.80 13.86
C SER A 643 14.25 13.13 12.63
N ARG A 644 13.58 13.90 11.77
CA ARG A 644 13.03 13.38 10.49
C ARG A 644 14.12 12.87 9.54
N LEU A 645 15.29 13.50 9.54
CA LEU A 645 16.43 13.01 8.77
C LEU A 645 16.96 11.67 9.31
N LEU A 646 17.00 11.51 10.63
CA LEU A 646 17.35 10.24 11.27
C LEU A 646 16.34 9.13 10.91
N ASP A 647 15.05 9.43 10.96
CA ASP A 647 13.99 8.50 10.56
C ASP A 647 14.15 8.09 9.08
N ALA A 648 14.41 9.06 8.20
CA ALA A 648 14.62 8.77 6.78
C ALA A 648 15.80 7.82 6.56
N TRP A 649 16.92 8.01 7.26
CA TRP A 649 18.07 7.12 7.15
C TRP A 649 17.78 5.72 7.71
N GLU A 650 17.09 5.64 8.83
CA GLU A 650 16.78 4.40 9.53
C GLU A 650 15.77 3.57 8.74
N TYR A 651 14.57 4.10 8.55
CA TYR A 651 13.46 3.39 7.88
C TYR A 651 13.66 3.27 6.36
N GLY A 652 14.25 4.29 5.73
CA GLY A 652 14.53 4.26 4.28
C GLY A 652 15.61 3.26 3.87
N SER A 653 16.43 2.78 4.80
CA SER A 653 17.44 1.74 4.58
C SER A 653 17.07 0.38 5.17
N GLY A 654 15.91 0.27 5.83
CA GLY A 654 15.51 -0.94 6.57
C GLY A 654 16.36 -1.19 7.81
N SER A 655 17.08 -0.17 8.33
CA SER A 655 17.93 -0.31 9.50
C SER A 655 17.19 -0.31 10.84
N ASP A 656 15.91 -0.01 10.81
CA ASP A 656 14.95 -0.15 11.93
C ASP A 656 14.69 -1.62 12.25
N TYR A 657 14.77 -2.52 11.27
CA TYR A 657 14.59 -3.94 11.50
C TYR A 657 15.78 -4.54 12.22
N ARG A 658 15.53 -5.07 13.42
CA ARG A 658 16.50 -5.81 14.22
C ARG A 658 16.16 -7.29 14.16
N TYR A 659 17.07 -8.07 13.59
CA TYR A 659 16.94 -9.52 13.64
C TYR A 659 17.31 -10.00 15.04
N GLU A 660 16.32 -10.47 15.79
CA GLU A 660 16.54 -11.18 17.04
C GLU A 660 16.72 -12.67 16.74
N GLY A 661 17.98 -13.09 16.57
CA GLY A 661 18.33 -14.49 16.40
C GLY A 661 18.39 -15.23 17.75
N PRO A 662 18.32 -16.55 17.76
CA PRO A 662 18.55 -17.31 18.98
C PRO A 662 19.97 -16.97 19.53
N GLY A 663 20.01 -16.24 20.65
CA GLY A 663 21.23 -15.81 21.32
C GLY A 663 21.58 -14.33 21.27
N SER A 664 20.68 -13.46 20.80
CA SER A 664 20.88 -11.99 20.75
C SER A 664 20.38 -11.24 22.00
N THR A 665 20.33 -11.89 23.18
CA THR A 665 20.07 -11.22 24.47
C THR A 665 21.36 -10.75 25.12
#